data_f4cb51042e56c415ec7702f538c2d621
#
_entry.id   f4cb51042e56c415ec7702f538c2d621
#
_cell.length_a   1.000
_cell.length_b   1.000
_cell.length_c   1.000
_cell.angle_alpha   90.00
_cell.angle_beta   90.00
_cell.angle_gamma   90.00
#
_symmetry.space_group_name_H-M   'P 1'
#
loop_
_entity.id
_entity.type
_entity.pdbx_description
1 polymer ?
#
loop_
_entity_poly.entity_id
_entity_poly.type
_entity_poly.pdbx_seq_one_letter_code
_entity_poly.pdbx_strand_id
1 'polypeptide(L)'
;MDVSAWAQATVTLPTIEVVGITPIPGSDLDRDKIPANVLTAPSADFDQTVAPSLVDGMIRALPGVSRSDQTGNPFQPDIDYRGFTASPVPGTPQGLAVYQNGTRINETFGDTVNWDLIPQMAINRMTLAPSNPVYGLNALGGAISIEMKNGFNYQGTQAEVTGGSYGRIGASAQAGGQKGNLSGYITADAVNDAGWRDFSSSSQLRRVYFDLGARGDQTEFHLTFTGADNKLGSVAATPVEMLNQRWSSVYTIPQNTHNQLAFLEASANYNPNDTLLLQANAYYRGFWQHHVDGNTTDAQPCAVPGLLCFGDDAMPLLNLAGIQVPDVFGPNLGQIDRTSTRANTLGGALQATNTAKVLNHDNHFVIGASIDHGLVRFAGNSELGTIDSNLFVNGTGVLIQQPAADLSPVNLHTRSTYTGIYATDTIDISPNLSLTAGARFNIAQIKLDDTLGTALDSDNRYSHLNPVIGLTYKILPNMTAYAGYSQANRAPTPLELGCSDPAHPCLIDTFLVSDPSLKQVVSYTYEAGLRGTEFGQKLKWNIGAYRTVSKDDIINVASEISGFGFFQNAAKTRRQGIEVGLTYKEDRWSAYANYAFVDATFQTPLTLSSPQNPAADADGNLFVAPGDHIPGIPQQRFKVGFEYSITQPWTMGVDLNAVGSQYLIGDQSNQNPKVPAYWVVNMHTSYKINKNVEVFGLVQNLFNQHYYAAGTFFDTQGISFLTFNDPRTFVPGMPLAAYAGIRATF
;
A
#
# COMPACT_ATOMS: atom_id res chain seq x y z
N MET A 1 -72.11 -8.66 -1.43
CA MET A 1 -71.09 -9.41 -0.67
C MET A 1 -69.71 -9.01 -1.23
N ASP A 2 -69.09 -7.99 -0.60
CA ASP A 2 -67.77 -7.53 -1.00
C ASP A 2 -66.76 -8.44 -0.37
N VAL A 3 -65.97 -9.16 -1.18
CA VAL A 3 -64.81 -9.93 -0.75
C VAL A 3 -63.61 -8.98 -0.80
N SER A 4 -63.26 -8.42 0.34
CA SER A 4 -62.01 -7.67 0.51
C SER A 4 -60.80 -8.58 0.29
N ALA A 5 -60.09 -8.39 -0.83
CA ALA A 5 -58.79 -9.02 -1.08
C ALA A 5 -57.78 -8.49 -0.08
N TRP A 6 -57.30 -9.35 0.82
CA TRP A 6 -56.15 -9.06 1.67
C TRP A 6 -54.90 -9.01 0.79
N ALA A 7 -54.34 -7.81 0.59
CA ALA A 7 -53.06 -7.67 -0.02
C ALA A 7 -52.02 -8.34 0.90
N GLN A 8 -51.40 -9.43 0.44
CA GLN A 8 -50.26 -10.01 1.08
C GLN A 8 -49.15 -8.96 1.06
N ALA A 9 -48.70 -8.55 2.26
CA ALA A 9 -47.51 -7.73 2.39
C ALA A 9 -46.32 -8.50 1.77
N THR A 10 -45.74 -7.94 0.74
CA THR A 10 -44.49 -8.45 0.16
C THR A 10 -43.43 -8.38 1.25
N VAL A 11 -43.04 -9.51 1.79
CA VAL A 11 -41.90 -9.60 2.70
C VAL A 11 -40.67 -9.41 1.85
N THR A 12 -40.11 -8.21 1.88
CA THR A 12 -38.79 -7.94 1.31
C THR A 12 -37.78 -8.61 2.21
N LEU A 13 -37.14 -9.66 1.75
CA LEU A 13 -36.04 -10.30 2.47
C LEU A 13 -34.89 -9.29 2.55
N PRO A 14 -34.17 -9.24 3.70
CA PRO A 14 -33.00 -8.38 3.83
C PRO A 14 -31.95 -8.77 2.79
N THR A 15 -31.32 -7.78 2.17
CA THR A 15 -30.22 -8.01 1.24
C THR A 15 -29.03 -8.60 2.02
N ILE A 16 -28.62 -9.81 1.67
CA ILE A 16 -27.44 -10.46 2.26
C ILE A 16 -26.20 -9.86 1.57
N GLU A 17 -25.29 -9.30 2.35
CA GLU A 17 -23.99 -8.84 1.85
C GLU A 17 -23.01 -10.01 1.91
N VAL A 18 -22.58 -10.51 0.76
CA VAL A 18 -21.57 -11.58 0.68
C VAL A 18 -20.19 -11.01 0.37
N VAL A 19 -19.18 -11.60 0.99
CA VAL A 19 -17.79 -11.10 0.93
C VAL A 19 -16.84 -12.27 0.70
N GLY A 20 -15.87 -12.08 -0.19
CA GLY A 20 -14.79 -13.03 -0.41
C GLY A 20 -13.92 -13.20 0.83
N ILE A 21 -13.74 -14.42 1.27
CA ILE A 21 -12.95 -14.77 2.48
C ILE A 21 -11.60 -15.39 2.15
N THR A 22 -11.31 -15.59 0.87
CA THR A 22 -10.09 -16.23 0.36
C THR A 22 -9.47 -15.37 -0.74
N PRO A 23 -8.15 -15.55 -1.04
CA PRO A 23 -7.50 -14.84 -2.13
C PRO A 23 -8.22 -15.05 -3.48
N ILE A 24 -8.53 -16.29 -3.85
CA ILE A 24 -9.23 -16.60 -5.11
C ILE A 24 -10.69 -16.17 -4.97
N PRO A 25 -11.20 -15.27 -5.83
CA PRO A 25 -12.59 -14.82 -5.78
C PRO A 25 -13.59 -15.95 -6.04
N GLY A 26 -14.81 -15.83 -5.47
CA GLY A 26 -15.93 -16.75 -5.70
C GLY A 26 -16.25 -17.70 -4.54
N SER A 27 -15.40 -17.76 -3.50
CA SER A 27 -15.73 -18.40 -2.22
C SER A 27 -16.30 -17.35 -1.26
N ASP A 28 -17.48 -16.85 -1.57
CA ASP A 28 -18.11 -15.76 -0.84
C ASP A 28 -18.93 -16.30 0.35
N LEU A 29 -18.86 -15.60 1.47
CA LEU A 29 -19.60 -15.90 2.70
C LEU A 29 -20.45 -14.70 3.12
N ASP A 30 -21.62 -14.96 3.73
CA ASP A 30 -22.43 -13.92 4.37
C ASP A 30 -21.54 -13.15 5.39
N ARG A 31 -21.46 -11.83 5.21
CA ARG A 31 -20.67 -10.94 6.07
C ARG A 31 -20.99 -11.15 7.56
N ASP A 32 -22.25 -11.44 7.88
CA ASP A 32 -22.68 -11.67 9.27
C ASP A 32 -22.13 -12.96 9.90
N LYS A 33 -21.55 -13.88 9.09
CA LYS A 33 -20.90 -15.09 9.55
C LYS A 33 -19.37 -14.94 9.66
N ILE A 34 -18.79 -13.78 9.30
CA ILE A 34 -17.34 -13.54 9.36
C ILE A 34 -16.97 -12.92 10.71
N PRO A 35 -16.09 -13.55 11.52
CA PRO A 35 -15.74 -13.06 12.85
C PRO A 35 -14.64 -11.96 12.82
N ALA A 36 -14.75 -11.00 11.90
CA ALA A 36 -13.83 -9.88 11.73
C ALA A 36 -14.55 -8.69 11.10
N ASN A 37 -13.98 -7.48 11.20
CA ASN A 37 -14.50 -6.26 10.57
C ASN A 37 -14.11 -6.18 9.08
N VAL A 38 -14.71 -7.02 8.25
CA VAL A 38 -14.46 -6.99 6.81
C VAL A 38 -15.18 -5.81 6.18
N LEU A 39 -14.47 -5.06 5.34
CA LEU A 39 -14.95 -3.86 4.65
C LEU A 39 -14.94 -4.10 3.15
N THR A 40 -15.99 -3.66 2.46
CA THR A 40 -16.14 -3.82 1.01
C THR A 40 -16.47 -2.48 0.37
N ALA A 41 -15.83 -2.17 -0.74
CA ALA A 41 -16.08 -1.01 -1.57
C ALA A 41 -16.36 -1.46 -3.01
N PRO A 42 -17.59 -1.35 -3.52
CA PRO A 42 -17.92 -1.61 -4.93
C PRO A 42 -17.40 -0.50 -5.85
N SER A 43 -17.33 -0.77 -7.16
CA SER A 43 -16.87 0.20 -8.17
C SER A 43 -17.58 1.55 -8.10
N ALA A 44 -18.89 1.52 -7.80
CA ALA A 44 -19.70 2.74 -7.68
C ALA A 44 -19.16 3.75 -6.64
N ASP A 45 -18.53 3.27 -5.57
CA ASP A 45 -17.93 4.14 -4.54
C ASP A 45 -16.66 4.84 -5.06
N PHE A 46 -15.95 4.24 -6.01
CA PHE A 46 -14.80 4.85 -6.69
C PHE A 46 -15.24 5.80 -7.81
N ASP A 47 -16.27 5.45 -8.55
CA ASP A 47 -16.80 6.23 -9.69
C ASP A 47 -17.47 7.54 -9.24
N GLN A 48 -18.17 7.53 -8.10
CA GLN A 48 -18.84 8.72 -7.54
C GLN A 48 -17.87 9.80 -7.10
N THR A 49 -16.67 9.43 -6.75
CA THR A 49 -15.71 10.36 -6.14
C THR A 49 -14.91 11.18 -7.12
N VAL A 50 -14.89 10.77 -8.39
CA VAL A 50 -13.97 11.35 -9.38
C VAL A 50 -12.53 11.39 -8.81
N ALA A 51 -12.17 10.35 -8.05
CA ALA A 51 -10.92 10.30 -7.34
C ALA A 51 -9.74 10.43 -8.32
N PRO A 52 -8.80 11.37 -8.10
CA PRO A 52 -7.69 11.59 -9.02
C PRO A 52 -6.67 10.45 -9.00
N SER A 53 -6.73 9.59 -8.00
CA SER A 53 -5.93 8.37 -7.90
C SER A 53 -6.73 7.24 -7.23
N LEU A 54 -6.29 5.99 -7.45
CA LEU A 54 -6.87 4.81 -6.81
C LEU A 54 -6.89 4.95 -5.27
N VAL A 55 -5.81 5.45 -4.70
CA VAL A 55 -5.66 5.58 -3.25
C VAL A 55 -6.64 6.60 -2.67
N ASP A 56 -6.91 7.71 -3.35
CA ASP A 56 -7.93 8.66 -2.91
C ASP A 56 -9.32 8.00 -2.85
N GLY A 57 -9.64 7.15 -3.82
CA GLY A 57 -10.87 6.34 -3.80
C GLY A 57 -10.91 5.36 -2.62
N MET A 58 -9.81 4.67 -2.34
CA MET A 58 -9.71 3.75 -1.20
C MET A 58 -9.91 4.45 0.15
N ILE A 59 -9.27 5.60 0.33
CA ILE A 59 -9.39 6.39 1.58
C ILE A 59 -10.83 6.77 1.85
N ARG A 60 -11.57 7.17 0.83
CA ARG A 60 -12.98 7.50 0.96
C ARG A 60 -13.85 6.27 1.23
N ALA A 61 -13.66 5.22 0.44
CA ALA A 61 -14.54 4.07 0.42
C ALA A 61 -14.32 3.10 1.59
N LEU A 62 -13.09 3.01 2.14
CA LEU A 62 -12.73 2.05 3.17
C LEU A 62 -12.51 2.75 4.54
N PRO A 63 -13.41 2.57 5.52
CA PRO A 63 -13.20 3.01 6.89
C PRO A 63 -11.90 2.47 7.48
N GLY A 64 -11.19 3.28 8.28
CA GLY A 64 -9.93 2.89 8.92
C GLY A 64 -8.70 2.95 8.01
N VAL A 65 -8.85 2.92 6.69
CA VAL A 65 -7.75 3.12 5.73
C VAL A 65 -7.35 4.59 5.71
N SER A 66 -6.07 4.88 5.72
CA SER A 66 -5.53 6.23 5.59
C SER A 66 -4.35 6.27 4.64
N ARG A 67 -3.99 7.48 4.26
CA ARG A 67 -2.82 7.79 3.46
C ARG A 67 -1.72 8.32 4.37
N SER A 68 -0.51 7.81 4.18
CA SER A 68 0.73 8.49 4.46
C SER A 68 1.41 8.77 3.11
N ASP A 69 2.33 9.71 3.06
CA ASP A 69 2.93 10.07 1.78
C ASP A 69 4.41 10.38 2.01
N GLN A 70 5.24 9.37 1.77
CA GLN A 70 6.69 9.53 1.90
C GLN A 70 7.33 10.00 0.58
N THR A 71 6.70 9.66 -0.56
CA THR A 71 7.22 9.98 -1.90
C THR A 71 6.81 11.35 -2.42
N GLY A 72 5.82 11.99 -1.82
CA GLY A 72 5.21 13.22 -2.34
C GLY A 72 4.52 13.08 -3.70
N ASN A 73 4.35 11.85 -4.20
CA ASN A 73 3.70 11.56 -5.48
C ASN A 73 2.25 11.09 -5.27
N PRO A 74 1.24 11.75 -5.89
CA PRO A 74 -0.16 11.40 -5.67
C PRO A 74 -0.56 10.00 -6.17
N PHE A 75 0.26 9.37 -7.02
CA PHE A 75 -0.01 8.05 -7.58
C PHE A 75 0.70 6.92 -6.82
N GLN A 76 1.62 7.26 -5.93
CA GLN A 76 2.40 6.30 -5.12
C GLN A 76 2.41 6.64 -3.61
N PRO A 77 1.27 6.96 -2.97
CA PRO A 77 1.25 7.13 -1.53
C PRO A 77 1.25 5.78 -0.81
N ASP A 78 1.60 5.81 0.46
CA ASP A 78 1.42 4.67 1.35
C ASP A 78 -0.04 4.52 1.76
N ILE A 79 -0.48 3.29 1.91
CA ILE A 79 -1.76 2.92 2.51
C ILE A 79 -1.52 2.37 3.90
N ASP A 80 -2.15 2.97 4.89
CA ASP A 80 -2.10 2.52 6.28
C ASP A 80 -3.44 1.98 6.74
N TYR A 81 -3.40 0.83 7.40
CA TYR A 81 -4.53 0.25 8.09
C TYR A 81 -4.09 -0.36 9.43
N ARG A 82 -4.70 0.07 10.53
CA ARG A 82 -4.36 -0.39 11.90
C ARG A 82 -2.89 -0.23 12.27
N GLY A 83 -2.18 0.72 11.65
CA GLY A 83 -0.73 0.93 11.84
C GLY A 83 0.15 -0.08 11.11
N PHE A 84 -0.39 -0.78 10.13
CA PHE A 84 0.33 -1.58 9.14
C PHE A 84 0.24 -0.92 7.78
N THR A 85 1.31 -1.01 7.00
CA THR A 85 1.47 -0.26 5.76
C THR A 85 1.54 -1.18 4.54
N ALA A 86 1.01 -0.71 3.41
CA ALA A 86 1.33 -1.17 2.07
C ALA A 86 1.89 0.01 1.28
N SER A 87 3.19 0.01 1.06
CA SER A 87 3.97 1.11 0.50
C SER A 87 4.59 0.75 -0.85
N PRO A 88 4.69 1.68 -1.80
CA PRO A 88 5.52 1.52 -2.99
C PRO A 88 7.01 1.77 -2.70
N VAL A 89 7.35 2.34 -1.54
CA VAL A 89 8.74 2.69 -1.16
C VAL A 89 9.47 1.44 -0.67
N PRO A 90 10.57 1.04 -1.34
CA PRO A 90 11.48 0.04 -0.83
C PRO A 90 11.99 0.45 0.57
N GLY A 91 12.17 -0.52 1.46
CA GLY A 91 12.64 -0.21 2.81
C GLY A 91 11.57 0.21 3.82
N THR A 92 10.36 0.53 3.40
CA THR A 92 9.23 0.70 4.33
C THR A 92 8.74 -0.67 4.81
N PRO A 93 8.70 -0.95 6.13
CA PRO A 93 8.21 -2.23 6.63
C PRO A 93 6.76 -2.49 6.22
N GLN A 94 6.54 -3.52 5.40
CA GLN A 94 5.24 -3.87 4.87
C GLN A 94 4.44 -4.71 5.87
N GLY A 95 3.12 -4.56 5.91
CA GLY A 95 2.24 -5.30 6.83
C GLY A 95 0.86 -5.65 6.26
N LEU A 96 0.61 -5.31 4.99
CA LEU A 96 -0.64 -5.61 4.28
C LEU A 96 -0.34 -6.43 3.03
N ALA A 97 -1.04 -7.55 2.85
CA ALA A 97 -1.00 -8.31 1.61
C ALA A 97 -2.01 -7.75 0.62
N VAL A 98 -1.64 -7.60 -0.64
CA VAL A 98 -2.52 -7.07 -1.69
C VAL A 98 -2.66 -8.08 -2.82
N TYR A 99 -3.89 -8.32 -3.24
CA TYR A 99 -4.27 -9.28 -4.27
C TYR A 99 -5.04 -8.61 -5.40
N GLN A 100 -4.77 -9.01 -6.63
CA GLN A 100 -5.57 -8.70 -7.81
C GLN A 100 -6.09 -10.00 -8.41
N ASN A 101 -7.41 -10.17 -8.50
CA ASN A 101 -8.09 -11.40 -8.98
C ASN A 101 -7.61 -12.70 -8.30
N GLY A 102 -7.10 -12.64 -7.08
CA GLY A 102 -6.59 -13.81 -6.36
C GLY A 102 -5.08 -14.00 -6.42
N THR A 103 -4.39 -13.28 -7.26
CA THR A 103 -2.93 -13.26 -7.33
C THR A 103 -2.33 -12.17 -6.44
N ARG A 104 -1.35 -12.52 -5.62
CA ARG A 104 -0.62 -11.55 -4.80
C ARG A 104 0.23 -10.65 -5.67
N ILE A 105 0.10 -9.32 -5.47
CA ILE A 105 0.79 -8.32 -6.28
C ILE A 105 1.89 -7.54 -5.54
N ASN A 106 2.13 -7.85 -4.25
CA ASN A 106 3.32 -7.33 -3.56
C ASN A 106 4.58 -7.81 -4.28
N GLU A 107 5.53 -6.90 -4.54
CA GLU A 107 6.77 -7.21 -5.25
C GLU A 107 7.69 -8.12 -4.45
N THR A 108 8.27 -9.12 -5.09
CA THR A 108 9.08 -10.15 -4.41
C THR A 108 10.39 -9.64 -3.84
N PHE A 109 10.90 -8.48 -4.24
CA PHE A 109 12.16 -7.93 -3.74
C PHE A 109 12.01 -7.23 -2.38
N GLY A 110 11.11 -6.25 -2.29
CA GLY A 110 10.90 -5.44 -1.08
C GLY A 110 9.48 -5.56 -0.51
N ASP A 111 8.67 -6.47 -1.03
CA ASP A 111 7.24 -6.66 -0.70
C ASP A 111 6.38 -5.39 -0.94
N THR A 112 6.89 -4.46 -1.74
CA THR A 112 6.26 -3.18 -2.06
C THR A 112 4.98 -3.34 -2.89
N VAL A 113 4.08 -2.36 -2.79
CA VAL A 113 2.83 -2.31 -3.57
C VAL A 113 2.82 -1.05 -4.43
N ASN A 114 2.98 -1.21 -5.72
CA ASN A 114 2.99 -0.12 -6.69
C ASN A 114 1.54 0.17 -7.16
N TRP A 115 0.86 1.09 -6.46
CA TRP A 115 -0.55 1.44 -6.72
C TRP A 115 -0.78 2.07 -8.10
N ASP A 116 0.24 2.73 -8.64
CA ASP A 116 0.24 3.34 -9.97
C ASP A 116 0.04 2.33 -11.10
N LEU A 117 0.34 1.05 -10.87
CA LEU A 117 0.24 -0.02 -11.86
C LEU A 117 -1.18 -0.55 -12.07
N ILE A 118 -2.13 -0.21 -11.19
CA ILE A 118 -3.50 -0.74 -11.20
C ILE A 118 -4.43 0.22 -11.95
N PRO A 119 -5.07 -0.17 -13.07
CA PRO A 119 -6.06 0.64 -13.76
C PRO A 119 -7.34 0.78 -12.91
N GLN A 120 -7.59 1.97 -12.38
CA GLN A 120 -8.71 2.21 -11.46
C GLN A 120 -10.07 1.87 -12.08
N MET A 121 -10.27 2.22 -13.36
CA MET A 121 -11.53 1.98 -14.07
C MET A 121 -11.87 0.48 -14.21
N ALA A 122 -10.85 -0.39 -14.15
CA ALA A 122 -11.05 -1.85 -14.20
C ALA A 122 -11.54 -2.46 -12.89
N ILE A 123 -11.58 -1.72 -11.78
CA ILE A 123 -11.94 -2.29 -10.47
C ILE A 123 -13.45 -2.51 -10.40
N ASN A 124 -13.85 -3.73 -10.07
CA ASN A 124 -15.22 -4.11 -9.79
C ASN A 124 -15.56 -3.97 -8.30
N ARG A 125 -14.67 -4.49 -7.44
CA ARG A 125 -14.86 -4.50 -5.99
C ARG A 125 -13.50 -4.53 -5.29
N MET A 126 -13.39 -3.85 -4.17
CA MET A 126 -12.29 -4.03 -3.21
C MET A 126 -12.82 -4.58 -1.91
N THR A 127 -12.08 -5.49 -1.31
CA THR A 127 -12.35 -6.04 0.02
C THR A 127 -11.12 -5.88 0.89
N LEU A 128 -11.29 -5.30 2.07
CA LEU A 128 -10.27 -5.27 3.11
C LEU A 128 -10.67 -6.28 4.18
N ALA A 129 -9.90 -7.35 4.31
CA ALA A 129 -10.11 -8.44 5.24
C ALA A 129 -9.01 -8.42 6.32
N PRO A 130 -9.29 -7.88 7.52
CA PRO A 130 -8.35 -7.91 8.63
C PRO A 130 -8.23 -9.33 9.19
N SER A 131 -7.08 -9.62 9.78
CA SER A 131 -6.89 -10.77 10.67
C SER A 131 -7.27 -12.13 10.07
N ASN A 132 -7.14 -12.30 8.75
CA ASN A 132 -7.45 -13.58 8.08
C ASN A 132 -6.17 -14.24 7.52
N PRO A 133 -5.62 -15.27 8.20
CA PRO A 133 -4.37 -15.92 7.77
C PRO A 133 -4.48 -16.68 6.44
N VAL A 134 -5.67 -16.95 5.94
CA VAL A 134 -5.89 -17.61 4.64
C VAL A 134 -5.25 -16.82 3.50
N TYR A 135 -5.13 -15.49 3.62
CA TYR A 135 -4.44 -14.64 2.66
C TYR A 135 -2.91 -14.81 2.62
N GLY A 136 -2.31 -15.54 3.56
CA GLY A 136 -0.90 -15.94 3.49
C GLY A 136 0.07 -14.98 4.12
N LEU A 137 1.28 -14.92 3.54
CA LEU A 137 2.38 -14.12 4.09
C LEU A 137 2.09 -12.62 4.02
N ASN A 138 2.60 -11.88 5.01
CA ASN A 138 2.51 -10.42 5.15
C ASN A 138 1.10 -9.86 5.34
N ALA A 139 0.12 -10.67 5.70
CA ALA A 139 -1.20 -10.20 6.08
C ALA A 139 -1.28 -9.90 7.60
N LEU A 140 -0.26 -9.21 8.16
CA LEU A 140 -0.15 -8.91 9.59
C LEU A 140 -1.30 -8.03 10.08
N GLY A 141 -1.61 -6.95 9.33
CA GLY A 141 -2.75 -6.07 9.55
C GLY A 141 -4.00 -6.51 8.80
N GLY A 142 -3.83 -7.32 7.76
CA GLY A 142 -4.90 -7.78 6.89
C GLY A 142 -4.50 -7.89 5.43
N ALA A 143 -5.50 -8.13 4.58
CA ALA A 143 -5.33 -8.21 3.14
C ALA A 143 -6.31 -7.31 2.40
N ILE A 144 -5.86 -6.72 1.30
CA ILE A 144 -6.67 -5.97 0.34
C ILE A 144 -6.83 -6.86 -0.90
N SER A 145 -8.05 -7.28 -1.20
CA SER A 145 -8.39 -8.03 -2.41
C SER A 145 -9.09 -7.13 -3.41
N ILE A 146 -8.54 -7.04 -4.61
CA ILE A 146 -9.04 -6.25 -5.73
C ILE A 146 -9.59 -7.20 -6.78
N GLU A 147 -10.89 -7.18 -6.97
CA GLU A 147 -11.55 -7.89 -8.06
C GLU A 147 -11.71 -6.94 -9.24
N MET A 148 -11.26 -7.38 -10.40
CA MET A 148 -11.34 -6.59 -11.63
C MET A 148 -12.64 -6.87 -12.38
N LYS A 149 -13.08 -5.91 -13.18
CA LYS A 149 -14.22 -6.07 -14.09
C LYS A 149 -13.92 -7.09 -15.18
N ASN A 150 -14.94 -7.79 -15.62
CA ASN A 150 -14.93 -8.69 -16.76
C ASN A 150 -16.18 -8.48 -17.62
N GLY A 151 -16.24 -9.11 -18.78
CA GLY A 151 -17.38 -8.93 -19.69
C GLY A 151 -18.69 -9.60 -19.25
N PHE A 152 -18.69 -10.40 -18.17
CA PHE A 152 -19.92 -10.91 -17.57
C PHE A 152 -20.53 -9.95 -16.55
N ASN A 153 -19.69 -9.17 -15.83
CA ASN A 153 -20.16 -8.24 -14.78
C ASN A 153 -20.21 -6.78 -15.24
N TYR A 154 -19.60 -6.43 -16.38
CA TYR A 154 -19.65 -5.09 -16.98
C TYR A 154 -20.08 -5.17 -18.43
N GLN A 155 -21.16 -4.43 -18.77
CA GLN A 155 -21.74 -4.37 -20.12
C GLN A 155 -21.89 -2.92 -20.55
N GLY A 156 -21.38 -2.57 -21.74
CA GLY A 156 -21.42 -1.22 -22.29
C GLY A 156 -20.04 -0.65 -22.60
N THR A 157 -20.04 0.61 -23.00
CA THR A 157 -18.83 1.37 -23.31
C THR A 157 -18.86 2.69 -22.56
N GLN A 158 -17.73 3.09 -21.99
CA GLN A 158 -17.54 4.36 -21.30
C GLN A 158 -16.25 5.00 -21.74
N ALA A 159 -16.26 6.30 -21.97
CA ALA A 159 -15.07 7.11 -22.19
C ALA A 159 -15.11 8.33 -21.26
N GLU A 160 -13.93 8.74 -20.80
CA GLU A 160 -13.78 9.86 -19.88
C GLU A 160 -12.56 10.69 -20.25
N VAL A 161 -12.67 12.02 -20.17
CA VAL A 161 -11.56 12.96 -20.31
C VAL A 161 -11.61 13.90 -19.11
N THR A 162 -10.45 14.10 -18.49
CA THR A 162 -10.28 14.96 -17.32
C THR A 162 -9.17 15.97 -17.54
N GLY A 163 -9.28 17.13 -16.88
CA GLY A 163 -8.23 18.12 -16.84
C GLY A 163 -8.34 18.99 -15.60
N GLY A 164 -7.28 19.68 -15.22
CA GLY A 164 -7.31 20.50 -14.02
C GLY A 164 -5.98 21.11 -13.62
N SER A 165 -5.88 21.40 -12.34
CA SER A 165 -4.72 22.02 -11.70
C SER A 165 -3.44 21.27 -12.01
N TYR A 166 -2.33 22.01 -11.97
CA TYR A 166 -0.96 21.50 -12.15
C TYR A 166 -0.74 20.79 -13.49
N GLY A 167 -1.43 21.26 -14.54
CA GLY A 167 -1.29 20.72 -15.90
C GLY A 167 -1.75 19.28 -16.05
N ARG A 168 -2.58 18.76 -15.12
CA ARG A 168 -3.11 17.40 -15.22
C ARG A 168 -4.11 17.29 -16.37
N ILE A 169 -3.87 16.31 -17.22
CA ILE A 169 -4.79 15.86 -18.28
C ILE A 169 -4.83 14.34 -18.24
N GLY A 170 -6.05 13.80 -18.27
CA GLY A 170 -6.28 12.37 -18.29
C GLY A 170 -7.32 11.96 -19.33
N ALA A 171 -7.16 10.78 -19.88
CA ALA A 171 -8.16 10.14 -20.72
C ALA A 171 -8.24 8.65 -20.37
N SER A 172 -9.45 8.13 -20.29
CA SER A 172 -9.68 6.71 -20.03
C SER A 172 -10.88 6.20 -20.83
N ALA A 173 -10.87 4.92 -21.17
CA ALA A 173 -11.97 4.27 -21.83
C ALA A 173 -12.10 2.82 -21.38
N GLN A 174 -13.34 2.31 -21.31
CA GLN A 174 -13.61 0.91 -21.07
C GLN A 174 -14.74 0.42 -21.96
N ALA A 175 -14.68 -0.84 -22.32
CA ALA A 175 -15.75 -1.54 -23.05
C ALA A 175 -15.84 -2.98 -22.56
N GLY A 176 -17.05 -3.46 -22.38
CA GLY A 176 -17.31 -4.83 -21.98
C GLY A 176 -18.58 -5.37 -22.55
N GLY A 177 -18.67 -6.67 -22.66
CA GLY A 177 -19.86 -7.33 -23.15
C GLY A 177 -19.76 -8.84 -23.21
N GLN A 178 -20.90 -9.47 -23.40
CA GLN A 178 -21.07 -10.91 -23.47
C GLN A 178 -21.84 -11.29 -24.74
N LYS A 179 -21.42 -12.37 -25.38
CA LYS A 179 -22.16 -12.99 -26.49
C LYS A 179 -22.21 -14.51 -26.30
N GLY A 180 -23.38 -15.02 -25.94
CA GLY A 180 -23.50 -16.45 -25.57
C GLY A 180 -22.66 -16.75 -24.34
N ASN A 181 -21.79 -17.74 -24.47
CA ASN A 181 -20.92 -18.22 -23.41
C ASN A 181 -19.56 -17.47 -23.33
N LEU A 182 -19.32 -16.52 -24.24
CA LEU A 182 -18.07 -15.77 -24.29
C LEU A 182 -18.28 -14.33 -23.81
N SER A 183 -17.30 -13.80 -23.10
CA SER A 183 -17.26 -12.42 -22.66
C SER A 183 -15.92 -11.77 -22.94
N GLY A 184 -15.92 -10.45 -23.04
CA GLY A 184 -14.72 -9.66 -23.19
C GLY A 184 -14.87 -8.32 -22.49
N TYR A 185 -13.80 -7.88 -21.85
CA TYR A 185 -13.68 -6.57 -21.24
C TYR A 185 -12.30 -5.99 -21.53
N ILE A 186 -12.25 -4.70 -21.79
CA ILE A 186 -11.00 -3.97 -21.96
C ILE A 186 -11.14 -2.57 -21.36
N THR A 187 -10.06 -2.09 -20.74
CA THR A 187 -9.91 -0.68 -20.36
C THR A 187 -8.49 -0.21 -20.61
N ALA A 188 -8.35 1.07 -20.94
CA ALA A 188 -7.07 1.74 -21.03
C ALA A 188 -7.20 3.16 -20.47
N ASP A 189 -6.14 3.63 -19.82
CA ASP A 189 -6.05 5.01 -19.35
C ASP A 189 -4.66 5.59 -19.55
N ALA A 190 -4.63 6.90 -19.75
CA ALA A 190 -3.42 7.70 -19.83
C ALA A 190 -3.59 8.98 -19.02
N VAL A 191 -2.61 9.30 -18.18
CA VAL A 191 -2.57 10.52 -17.37
C VAL A 191 -1.22 11.19 -17.57
N ASN A 192 -1.24 12.50 -17.81
CA ASN A 192 -0.07 13.36 -17.70
C ASN A 192 -0.35 14.41 -16.63
N ASP A 193 0.58 14.59 -15.71
CA ASP A 193 0.52 15.52 -14.59
C ASP A 193 1.86 16.26 -14.53
N ALA A 194 1.86 17.59 -14.60
CA ALA A 194 3.09 18.35 -14.48
C ALA A 194 3.60 18.42 -13.02
N GLY A 195 2.73 18.07 -12.06
CA GLY A 195 3.01 18.12 -10.63
C GLY A 195 2.94 19.56 -10.07
N TRP A 196 2.79 19.64 -8.75
CA TRP A 196 2.66 20.94 -8.06
C TRP A 196 3.96 21.38 -7.36
N ARG A 197 4.89 20.44 -7.16
CA ARG A 197 6.22 20.72 -6.60
C ARG A 197 7.15 21.24 -7.69
N ASP A 198 8.17 21.97 -7.27
CA ASP A 198 9.15 22.54 -8.19
C ASP A 198 9.90 21.45 -8.96
N PHE A 199 10.10 21.67 -10.24
CA PHE A 199 10.95 20.92 -11.17
C PHE A 199 10.63 19.43 -11.39
N SER A 200 10.65 18.55 -10.36
CA SER A 200 10.76 17.09 -10.57
C SER A 200 9.52 16.29 -10.17
N SER A 201 8.34 16.91 -10.04
CA SER A 201 7.13 16.21 -9.58
C SER A 201 6.20 15.73 -10.71
N SER A 202 6.62 15.80 -11.97
CA SER A 202 5.79 15.38 -13.09
C SER A 202 5.59 13.87 -13.14
N SER A 203 4.40 13.45 -13.56
CA SER A 203 4.06 12.03 -13.71
C SER A 203 3.38 11.75 -15.03
N GLN A 204 3.66 10.58 -15.61
CA GLN A 204 3.05 10.07 -16.83
C GLN A 204 2.65 8.62 -16.61
N LEU A 205 1.36 8.33 -16.65
CA LEU A 205 0.83 6.99 -16.49
C LEU A 205 0.19 6.51 -17.79
N ARG A 206 0.43 5.25 -18.14
CA ARG A 206 -0.23 4.53 -19.23
C ARG A 206 -0.50 3.12 -18.79
N ARG A 207 -1.79 2.75 -18.72
CA ARG A 207 -2.22 1.46 -18.18
C ARG A 207 -3.26 0.83 -19.08
N VAL A 208 -3.26 -0.49 -19.13
CA VAL A 208 -4.25 -1.29 -19.86
C VAL A 208 -4.61 -2.52 -19.05
N TYR A 209 -5.86 -2.91 -19.10
CA TYR A 209 -6.33 -4.19 -18.57
C TYR A 209 -7.33 -4.79 -19.56
N PHE A 210 -7.24 -6.10 -19.77
CA PHE A 210 -8.29 -6.83 -20.46
C PHE A 210 -8.61 -8.16 -19.76
N ASP A 211 -9.83 -8.64 -19.99
CA ASP A 211 -10.33 -9.94 -19.59
C ASP A 211 -11.04 -10.62 -20.75
N LEU A 212 -10.74 -11.88 -20.98
CA LEU A 212 -11.44 -12.76 -21.90
C LEU A 212 -12.03 -13.91 -21.09
N GLY A 213 -13.35 -14.00 -21.07
CA GLY A 213 -14.11 -14.99 -20.31
C GLY A 213 -14.84 -16.00 -21.16
N ALA A 214 -14.91 -17.23 -20.66
CA ALA A 214 -15.74 -18.29 -21.24
C ALA A 214 -16.50 -19.03 -20.12
N ARG A 215 -17.83 -19.12 -20.22
CA ARG A 215 -18.68 -19.75 -19.22
C ARG A 215 -19.49 -20.88 -19.82
N GLY A 216 -19.39 -22.08 -19.26
CA GLY A 216 -20.23 -23.24 -19.53
C GLY A 216 -21.24 -23.45 -18.41
N ASP A 217 -21.97 -24.59 -18.44
CA ASP A 217 -22.97 -24.88 -17.41
C ASP A 217 -22.37 -25.07 -16.02
N GLN A 218 -21.16 -25.62 -15.94
CA GLN A 218 -20.46 -25.90 -14.68
C GLN A 218 -19.07 -25.27 -14.62
N THR A 219 -18.63 -24.57 -15.65
CA THR A 219 -17.27 -24.06 -15.77
C THR A 219 -17.25 -22.59 -16.11
N GLU A 220 -16.27 -21.86 -15.57
CA GLU A 220 -15.96 -20.49 -15.94
C GLU A 220 -14.44 -20.31 -16.04
N PHE A 221 -13.97 -19.74 -17.15
CA PHE A 221 -12.57 -19.47 -17.41
C PHE A 221 -12.35 -18.00 -17.70
N HIS A 222 -11.25 -17.44 -17.20
CA HIS A 222 -10.79 -16.12 -17.52
C HIS A 222 -9.32 -16.14 -17.91
N LEU A 223 -8.96 -15.31 -18.88
CA LEU A 223 -7.60 -14.94 -19.21
C LEU A 223 -7.51 -13.42 -19.11
N THR A 224 -6.71 -12.94 -18.18
CA THR A 224 -6.55 -11.50 -17.91
C THR A 224 -5.13 -11.03 -18.18
N PHE A 225 -5.01 -9.77 -18.57
CA PHE A 225 -3.72 -9.10 -18.71
C PHE A 225 -3.80 -7.69 -18.14
N THR A 226 -2.80 -7.32 -17.34
CA THR A 226 -2.56 -5.95 -16.88
C THR A 226 -1.20 -5.50 -17.40
N GLY A 227 -1.17 -4.36 -18.09
CA GLY A 227 0.07 -3.73 -18.57
C GLY A 227 0.15 -2.30 -18.09
N ALA A 228 1.37 -1.84 -17.75
CA ALA A 228 1.62 -0.46 -17.37
C ALA A 228 3.02 0.01 -17.79
N ASP A 229 3.12 1.31 -18.10
CA ASP A 229 4.37 2.04 -18.35
C ASP A 229 4.23 3.43 -17.73
N ASN A 230 4.79 3.64 -16.53
CA ASN A 230 4.56 4.81 -15.69
C ASN A 230 5.88 5.46 -15.32
N LYS A 231 6.00 6.76 -15.60
CA LYS A 231 7.11 7.62 -15.15
C LYS A 231 6.56 8.53 -14.05
N LEU A 232 7.22 8.53 -12.90
CA LEU A 232 6.77 9.21 -11.71
C LEU A 232 7.88 10.09 -11.16
N GLY A 233 7.60 11.39 -11.00
CA GLY A 233 8.44 12.28 -10.23
C GLY A 233 8.16 12.02 -8.75
N SER A 234 9.16 11.55 -8.03
CA SER A 234 9.11 11.42 -6.59
C SER A 234 9.82 12.60 -5.97
N VAL A 235 9.23 13.22 -4.96
CA VAL A 235 9.84 14.38 -4.31
C VAL A 235 9.74 14.17 -2.81
N ALA A 236 10.79 13.59 -2.26
CA ALA A 236 10.90 13.24 -0.85
C ALA A 236 10.74 14.46 0.09
N ALA A 237 10.95 14.22 1.38
CA ALA A 237 10.88 15.24 2.40
C ALA A 237 11.84 16.41 2.12
N THR A 238 11.43 17.62 2.46
CA THR A 238 12.15 18.88 2.24
C THR A 238 12.39 19.57 3.56
N PRO A 239 13.56 20.21 3.80
CA PRO A 239 13.86 20.99 5.00
C PRO A 239 12.76 22.01 5.32
N VAL A 240 12.39 22.08 6.60
CA VAL A 240 11.28 22.91 7.06
C VAL A 240 11.48 24.41 6.75
N GLU A 241 12.73 24.89 6.80
CA GLU A 241 13.06 26.26 6.47
C GLU A 241 12.80 26.59 5.00
N MET A 242 13.02 25.67 4.08
CA MET A 242 12.69 25.84 2.66
C MET A 242 11.18 25.88 2.46
N LEU A 243 10.43 24.98 3.12
CA LEU A 243 8.97 24.94 3.04
C LEU A 243 8.32 26.20 3.63
N ASN A 244 8.90 26.78 4.68
CA ASN A 244 8.47 28.05 5.25
C ASN A 244 8.67 29.24 4.30
N GLN A 245 9.68 29.20 3.44
CA GLN A 245 9.91 30.21 2.42
C GLN A 245 9.02 29.98 1.19
N ARG A 246 8.92 28.74 0.73
CA ARG A 246 8.16 28.36 -0.46
C ARG A 246 7.63 26.95 -0.33
N TRP A 247 6.32 26.80 -0.27
CA TRP A 247 5.63 25.52 -0.02
C TRP A 247 5.91 24.44 -1.08
N SER A 248 6.20 24.83 -2.33
CA SER A 248 6.51 23.93 -3.44
C SER A 248 7.98 23.50 -3.52
N SER A 249 8.86 24.00 -2.63
CA SER A 249 10.29 23.69 -2.66
C SER A 249 10.61 22.19 -2.62
N VAL A 250 11.68 21.82 -3.30
CA VAL A 250 12.21 20.45 -3.42
C VAL A 250 13.66 20.44 -2.95
N TYR A 251 14.11 19.34 -2.35
CA TYR A 251 15.47 19.08 -1.89
C TYR A 251 15.76 17.59 -2.05
N THR A 252 16.53 17.15 -2.95
CA THR A 252 17.34 17.62 -4.07
C THR A 252 16.75 17.07 -5.37
N ILE A 253 17.42 17.20 -6.52
CA ILE A 253 16.91 16.78 -7.84
C ILE A 253 18.06 16.15 -8.64
N PRO A 254 17.83 15.06 -9.46
CA PRO A 254 16.55 14.44 -9.82
C PRO A 254 16.05 13.44 -8.79
N GLN A 255 14.73 13.18 -8.77
CA GLN A 255 14.10 12.07 -8.06
C GLN A 255 12.99 11.50 -8.95
N ASN A 256 13.26 10.38 -9.62
CA ASN A 256 12.35 9.82 -10.62
C ASN A 256 12.30 8.30 -10.54
N THR A 257 11.09 7.77 -10.67
CA THR A 257 10.85 6.32 -10.78
C THR A 257 10.16 6.01 -12.11
N HIS A 258 10.63 4.99 -12.80
CA HIS A 258 9.98 4.44 -13.99
C HIS A 258 9.57 2.99 -13.74
N ASN A 259 8.27 2.74 -13.66
CA ASN A 259 7.67 1.43 -13.42
C ASN A 259 7.06 0.88 -14.70
N GLN A 260 7.36 -0.38 -15.01
CA GLN A 260 6.74 -1.12 -16.10
C GLN A 260 6.21 -2.46 -15.60
N LEU A 261 5.06 -2.89 -16.14
CA LEU A 261 4.38 -4.13 -15.75
C LEU A 261 3.87 -4.88 -16.98
N ALA A 262 4.07 -6.20 -16.96
CA ALA A 262 3.35 -7.16 -17.79
C ALA A 262 2.85 -8.32 -16.89
N PHE A 263 1.55 -8.37 -16.63
CA PHE A 263 0.94 -9.35 -15.74
C PHE A 263 -0.16 -10.12 -16.48
N LEU A 264 0.07 -11.41 -16.68
CA LEU A 264 -0.85 -12.35 -17.32
C LEU A 264 -1.33 -13.35 -16.28
N GLU A 265 -2.65 -13.57 -16.21
CA GLU A 265 -3.26 -14.54 -15.31
C GLU A 265 -4.34 -15.35 -16.05
N ALA A 266 -4.37 -16.65 -15.78
CA ALA A 266 -5.45 -17.55 -16.16
C ALA A 266 -6.12 -18.08 -14.92
N SER A 267 -7.45 -18.03 -14.87
CA SER A 267 -8.25 -18.58 -13.77
C SER A 267 -9.37 -19.48 -14.28
N ALA A 268 -9.75 -20.44 -13.45
CA ALA A 268 -10.81 -21.39 -13.75
C ALA A 268 -11.62 -21.72 -12.51
N ASN A 269 -12.95 -21.77 -12.69
CA ASN A 269 -13.91 -22.25 -11.71
C ASN A 269 -14.65 -23.46 -12.29
N TYR A 270 -14.85 -24.50 -11.48
CA TYR A 270 -15.62 -25.69 -11.84
C TYR A 270 -16.56 -26.08 -10.72
N ASN A 271 -17.86 -26.10 -11.01
CA ASN A 271 -18.95 -26.47 -10.12
C ASN A 271 -19.50 -27.85 -10.51
N PRO A 272 -18.92 -28.97 -10.07
CA PRO A 272 -19.43 -30.30 -10.44
C PRO A 272 -20.83 -30.57 -9.91
N ASN A 273 -21.23 -29.87 -8.85
CA ASN A 273 -22.59 -29.87 -8.27
C ASN A 273 -22.82 -28.59 -7.46
N ASP A 274 -24.02 -28.41 -6.92
CA ASP A 274 -24.47 -27.18 -6.23
C ASP A 274 -23.71 -26.87 -4.92
N THR A 275 -22.96 -27.84 -4.39
CA THR A 275 -22.25 -27.70 -3.10
C THR A 275 -20.74 -27.70 -3.20
N LEU A 276 -20.19 -28.02 -4.36
CA LEU A 276 -18.73 -28.10 -4.55
C LEU A 276 -18.28 -27.14 -5.65
N LEU A 277 -17.37 -26.24 -5.29
CA LEU A 277 -16.68 -25.33 -6.19
C LEU A 277 -15.19 -25.64 -6.14
N LEU A 278 -14.60 -25.95 -7.28
CA LEU A 278 -13.16 -26.11 -7.48
C LEU A 278 -12.62 -24.90 -8.25
N GLN A 279 -11.55 -24.32 -7.78
CA GLN A 279 -10.97 -23.09 -8.33
C GLN A 279 -9.47 -23.23 -8.51
N ALA A 280 -8.97 -22.62 -9.56
CA ALA A 280 -7.53 -22.58 -9.85
C ALA A 280 -7.16 -21.24 -10.48
N ASN A 281 -5.97 -20.75 -10.18
CA ASN A 281 -5.31 -19.73 -10.98
C ASN A 281 -3.85 -20.07 -11.24
N ALA A 282 -3.31 -19.51 -12.32
CA ALA A 282 -1.89 -19.52 -12.63
C ALA A 282 -1.51 -18.21 -13.29
N TYR A 283 -0.32 -17.68 -12.98
CA TYR A 283 0.06 -16.37 -13.46
C TYR A 283 1.55 -16.25 -13.75
N TYR A 284 1.86 -15.26 -14.60
CA TYR A 284 3.20 -14.71 -14.80
C TYR A 284 3.13 -13.19 -14.62
N ARG A 285 4.05 -12.62 -13.82
CA ARG A 285 4.16 -11.20 -13.58
C ARG A 285 5.61 -10.74 -13.78
N GLY A 286 5.84 -9.95 -14.83
CA GLY A 286 7.11 -9.26 -15.09
C GLY A 286 7.00 -7.81 -14.63
N PHE A 287 7.92 -7.37 -13.77
CA PHE A 287 8.03 -6.01 -13.27
C PHE A 287 9.43 -5.48 -13.50
N TRP A 288 9.51 -4.25 -13.98
CA TRP A 288 10.76 -3.52 -14.20
C TRP A 288 10.64 -2.14 -13.56
N GLN A 289 11.66 -1.77 -12.79
CA GLN A 289 11.75 -0.46 -12.18
C GLN A 289 13.14 0.11 -12.41
N HIS A 290 13.19 1.38 -12.80
CA HIS A 290 14.40 2.19 -12.78
C HIS A 290 14.13 3.39 -11.87
N HIS A 291 15.03 3.59 -10.92
CA HIS A 291 14.97 4.73 -10.00
C HIS A 291 16.24 5.55 -10.12
N VAL A 292 16.10 6.86 -10.06
CA VAL A 292 17.22 7.82 -10.05
C VAL A 292 16.95 8.80 -8.93
N ASP A 293 17.93 8.92 -8.03
CA ASP A 293 17.88 9.80 -6.88
C ASP A 293 19.15 10.64 -6.80
N GLY A 294 19.00 11.96 -6.74
CA GLY A 294 20.08 12.92 -6.59
C GLY A 294 20.10 13.45 -5.16
N ASN A 295 21.17 13.18 -4.44
CA ASN A 295 21.33 13.50 -3.02
C ASN A 295 22.56 14.36 -2.74
N THR A 296 22.68 14.88 -1.52
CA THR A 296 23.96 15.26 -0.92
C THR A 296 24.85 14.02 -0.78
N THR A 297 26.11 14.21 -0.48
CA THR A 297 27.08 13.11 -0.29
C THR A 297 28.02 13.44 0.88
N ASP A 298 28.51 12.41 1.55
CA ASP A 298 29.57 12.53 2.56
C ASP A 298 30.97 12.62 1.94
N ALA A 299 31.06 12.70 0.60
CA ALA A 299 32.33 12.98 -0.08
C ALA A 299 32.81 14.40 0.20
N GLN A 300 34.06 14.53 0.70
CA GLN A 300 34.64 15.80 1.06
C GLN A 300 36.16 15.81 0.80
N PRO A 301 36.80 16.98 0.77
CA PRO A 301 38.25 17.06 0.64
C PRO A 301 38.97 16.29 1.76
N CYS A 302 39.95 15.46 1.41
CA CYS A 302 40.77 14.77 2.39
C CYS A 302 41.73 15.74 3.11
N ALA A 303 42.32 15.31 4.26
CA ALA A 303 43.44 15.96 4.87
C ALA A 303 44.68 16.05 3.93
N VAL A 304 44.78 15.11 3.00
CA VAL A 304 45.78 15.18 1.89
C VAL A 304 45.17 16.04 0.78
N PRO A 305 45.72 17.23 0.50
CA PRO A 305 45.17 18.16 -0.50
C PRO A 305 45.07 17.55 -1.90
N GLY A 306 43.97 17.87 -2.60
CA GLY A 306 43.74 17.49 -3.99
C GLY A 306 43.09 16.14 -4.19
N LEU A 307 42.64 15.47 -3.13
CA LEU A 307 41.96 14.19 -3.17
C LEU A 307 40.63 14.24 -2.37
N LEU A 308 39.68 13.42 -2.73
CA LEU A 308 38.40 13.26 -2.02
C LEU A 308 38.42 12.02 -1.13
N CYS A 309 37.85 12.18 0.07
CA CYS A 309 37.55 11.14 1.04
C CYS A 309 36.08 11.03 1.31
N PHE A 310 35.65 9.91 1.89
CA PHE A 310 34.30 9.66 2.34
C PHE A 310 34.22 9.73 3.86
N GLY A 311 33.25 10.51 4.40
CA GLY A 311 33.13 10.73 5.83
C GLY A 311 34.27 11.60 6.41
N ASP A 312 34.46 11.53 7.73
CA ASP A 312 35.43 12.36 8.49
C ASP A 312 36.89 11.99 8.22
N ASP A 313 37.38 12.14 7.00
CA ASP A 313 38.78 11.91 6.57
C ASP A 313 39.28 10.45 6.62
N ALA A 314 38.45 9.50 6.98
CA ALA A 314 38.92 8.15 7.30
C ALA A 314 39.12 7.24 6.08
N MET A 315 38.35 7.43 4.99
CA MET A 315 38.37 6.52 3.84
C MET A 315 38.56 7.26 2.51
N PRO A 316 39.55 6.88 1.67
CA PRO A 316 39.67 7.43 0.33
C PRO A 316 38.40 7.18 -0.51
N LEU A 317 37.87 8.22 -1.14
CA LEU A 317 36.80 8.04 -2.12
C LEU A 317 37.39 7.44 -3.41
N LEU A 318 37.00 6.22 -3.75
CA LEU A 318 37.51 5.50 -4.90
C LEU A 318 36.49 5.49 -6.04
N ASN A 319 36.98 5.54 -7.28
CA ASN A 319 36.15 5.22 -8.44
C ASN A 319 36.08 3.69 -8.64
N LEU A 320 35.27 3.22 -9.58
CA LEU A 320 35.11 1.77 -9.84
C LEU A 320 36.39 1.05 -10.27
N ALA A 321 37.43 1.77 -10.70
CA ALA A 321 38.76 1.21 -11.00
C ALA A 321 39.67 1.14 -9.76
N GLY A 322 39.17 1.53 -8.57
CA GLY A 322 39.98 1.56 -7.34
C GLY A 322 40.95 2.73 -7.26
N ILE A 323 40.80 3.75 -8.10
CA ILE A 323 41.64 4.95 -8.12
C ILE A 323 40.94 6.03 -7.30
N GLN A 324 41.68 6.67 -6.40
CA GLN A 324 41.19 7.76 -5.56
C GLN A 324 40.74 8.95 -6.44
N VAL A 325 39.58 9.49 -6.14
CA VAL A 325 38.97 10.58 -6.87
C VAL A 325 39.67 11.91 -6.51
N PRO A 326 40.09 12.72 -7.50
CA PRO A 326 40.69 14.01 -7.23
C PRO A 326 39.66 15.05 -6.79
N ASP A 327 40.05 15.97 -5.92
CA ASP A 327 39.27 17.12 -5.48
C ASP A 327 39.34 18.25 -6.51
N VAL A 328 38.53 18.16 -7.57
CA VAL A 328 38.50 19.14 -8.67
C VAL A 328 37.07 19.61 -9.01
N PHE A 329 36.07 19.18 -8.25
CA PHE A 329 34.64 19.38 -8.59
C PHE A 329 33.99 20.55 -7.82
N GLY A 330 34.71 21.15 -6.85
CA GLY A 330 34.23 22.29 -6.07
C GLY A 330 33.51 21.90 -4.77
N PRO A 331 32.98 22.87 -4.01
CA PRO A 331 32.58 22.65 -2.62
C PRO A 331 31.20 22.03 -2.41
N ASN A 332 30.34 22.01 -3.44
CA ASN A 332 28.99 21.48 -3.32
C ASN A 332 28.91 20.13 -4.03
N LEU A 333 29.45 19.13 -3.37
CA LEU A 333 29.38 17.77 -3.87
C LEU A 333 28.01 17.16 -3.62
N GLY A 334 27.61 16.28 -4.49
CA GLY A 334 26.42 15.46 -4.40
C GLY A 334 26.68 14.11 -5.06
N GLN A 335 25.67 13.27 -5.07
CA GLN A 335 25.70 12.00 -5.76
C GLN A 335 24.38 11.74 -6.49
N ILE A 336 24.45 10.97 -7.57
CA ILE A 336 23.29 10.44 -8.25
C ILE A 336 23.31 8.93 -8.10
N ASP A 337 22.33 8.42 -7.38
CA ASP A 337 22.10 7.00 -7.19
C ASP A 337 21.13 6.48 -8.24
N ARG A 338 21.49 5.36 -8.85
CA ARG A 338 20.64 4.71 -9.86
C ARG A 338 20.45 3.26 -9.52
N THR A 339 19.18 2.85 -9.41
CA THR A 339 18.85 1.44 -9.24
C THR A 339 18.03 0.90 -10.39
N SER A 340 18.14 -0.40 -10.58
CA SER A 340 17.36 -1.17 -11.54
C SER A 340 16.90 -2.45 -10.90
N THR A 341 15.58 -2.64 -10.85
CA THR A 341 14.95 -3.89 -10.39
C THR A 341 14.26 -4.57 -11.56
N ARG A 342 14.56 -5.84 -11.80
CA ARG A 342 13.85 -6.68 -12.75
C ARG A 342 13.37 -7.92 -12.03
N ALA A 343 12.05 -8.01 -11.80
CA ALA A 343 11.39 -9.13 -11.16
C ALA A 343 10.57 -9.94 -12.17
N ASN A 344 10.70 -11.27 -12.10
CA ASN A 344 9.85 -12.20 -12.82
C ASN A 344 9.25 -13.15 -11.80
N THR A 345 7.93 -13.13 -11.66
CA THR A 345 7.20 -13.97 -10.70
C THR A 345 6.26 -14.91 -11.44
N LEU A 346 6.31 -16.17 -11.07
CA LEU A 346 5.42 -17.23 -11.53
C LEU A 346 4.71 -17.80 -10.32
N GLY A 347 3.44 -18.10 -10.44
CA GLY A 347 2.74 -18.72 -9.33
C GLY A 347 1.38 -19.26 -9.71
N GLY A 348 0.70 -19.80 -8.71
CA GLY A 348 -0.65 -20.27 -8.86
C GLY A 348 -1.22 -20.78 -7.55
N ALA A 349 -2.52 -20.96 -7.53
CA ALA A 349 -3.24 -21.49 -6.40
C ALA A 349 -4.36 -22.43 -6.83
N LEU A 350 -4.67 -23.38 -5.96
CA LEU A 350 -5.80 -24.30 -6.08
C LEU A 350 -6.64 -24.19 -4.82
N GLN A 351 -7.96 -24.20 -4.98
CA GLN A 351 -8.91 -24.12 -3.88
C GLN A 351 -10.13 -25.00 -4.15
N ALA A 352 -10.64 -25.64 -3.12
CA ALA A 352 -11.93 -26.30 -3.11
C ALA A 352 -12.81 -25.73 -2.01
N THR A 353 -14.04 -25.35 -2.36
CA THR A 353 -15.06 -24.89 -1.42
C THR A 353 -16.21 -25.88 -1.41
N ASN A 354 -16.62 -26.33 -0.23
CA ASN A 354 -17.75 -27.23 -0.05
C ASN A 354 -18.77 -26.63 0.91
N THR A 355 -20.01 -26.49 0.43
CA THR A 355 -21.14 -25.93 1.18
C THR A 355 -22.17 -26.99 1.59
N ALA A 356 -21.83 -28.27 1.46
CA ALA A 356 -22.70 -29.36 1.91
C ALA A 356 -22.91 -29.31 3.44
N LYS A 357 -24.11 -29.57 3.90
CA LYS A 357 -24.42 -29.59 5.34
C LYS A 357 -23.65 -30.68 6.07
N VAL A 358 -23.11 -30.32 7.21
CA VAL A 358 -22.42 -31.23 8.14
C VAL A 358 -23.32 -31.42 9.37
N LEU A 359 -23.68 -32.66 9.70
CA LEU A 359 -24.58 -32.98 10.80
C LEU A 359 -25.88 -32.15 10.80
N ASN A 360 -26.42 -31.87 9.63
CA ASN A 360 -27.61 -31.05 9.37
C ASN A 360 -27.44 -29.54 9.67
N HIS A 361 -26.21 -29.06 9.89
CA HIS A 361 -25.84 -27.65 10.02
C HIS A 361 -25.35 -27.09 8.69
N ASP A 362 -25.68 -25.84 8.39
CA ASP A 362 -25.10 -25.15 7.24
C ASP A 362 -23.60 -25.01 7.46
N ASN A 363 -22.83 -25.28 6.41
CA ASN A 363 -21.37 -25.39 6.46
C ASN A 363 -20.73 -24.69 5.25
N HIS A 364 -19.58 -24.08 5.46
CA HIS A 364 -18.76 -23.49 4.41
C HIS A 364 -17.30 -23.86 4.64
N PHE A 365 -16.88 -24.98 4.10
CA PHE A 365 -15.52 -25.50 4.21
C PHE A 365 -14.69 -25.12 2.98
N VAL A 366 -13.51 -24.57 3.21
CA VAL A 366 -12.54 -24.24 2.17
C VAL A 366 -11.19 -24.88 2.47
N ILE A 367 -10.58 -25.48 1.47
CA ILE A 367 -9.20 -25.97 1.52
C ILE A 367 -8.45 -25.50 0.26
N GLY A 368 -7.20 -25.11 0.42
CA GLY A 368 -6.41 -24.66 -0.73
C GLY A 368 -4.91 -24.67 -0.48
N ALA A 369 -4.19 -24.46 -1.58
CA ALA A 369 -2.74 -24.35 -1.61
C ALA A 369 -2.32 -23.28 -2.61
N SER A 370 -1.20 -22.59 -2.34
CA SER A 370 -0.62 -21.61 -3.23
C SER A 370 0.89 -21.72 -3.28
N ILE A 371 1.46 -21.34 -4.43
CA ILE A 371 2.90 -21.21 -4.62
C ILE A 371 3.18 -19.95 -5.44
N ASP A 372 4.16 -19.15 -4.98
CA ASP A 372 4.69 -17.99 -5.67
C ASP A 372 6.21 -18.13 -5.76
N HIS A 373 6.77 -18.02 -6.96
CA HIS A 373 8.20 -18.14 -7.22
C HIS A 373 8.69 -16.89 -7.95
N GLY A 374 9.51 -16.09 -7.27
CA GLY A 374 10.07 -14.84 -7.77
C GLY A 374 11.56 -14.92 -8.02
N LEU A 375 11.97 -14.43 -9.18
CA LEU A 375 13.37 -14.24 -9.57
C LEU A 375 13.60 -12.75 -9.77
N VAL A 376 14.50 -12.16 -8.99
CA VAL A 376 14.81 -10.74 -9.09
C VAL A 376 16.28 -10.54 -9.42
N ARG A 377 16.53 -9.57 -10.28
CA ARG A 377 17.85 -8.98 -10.50
C ARG A 377 17.79 -7.53 -10.06
N PHE A 378 18.60 -7.20 -9.10
CA PHE A 378 18.75 -5.85 -8.59
C PHE A 378 20.16 -5.36 -8.86
N ALA A 379 20.30 -4.13 -9.35
CA ALA A 379 21.60 -3.50 -9.55
C ALA A 379 21.52 -2.03 -9.13
N GLY A 380 22.57 -1.54 -8.51
CA GLY A 380 22.70 -0.16 -8.08
C GLY A 380 24.12 0.38 -8.31
N ASN A 381 24.24 1.67 -8.57
CA ASN A 381 25.50 2.40 -8.64
C ASN A 381 25.32 3.86 -8.26
N SER A 382 26.41 4.47 -7.81
CA SER A 382 26.49 5.89 -7.47
C SER A 382 27.46 6.61 -8.43
N GLU A 383 27.05 7.80 -8.85
CA GLU A 383 27.88 8.74 -9.62
C GLU A 383 28.14 9.98 -8.78
N LEU A 384 29.39 10.38 -8.62
CA LEU A 384 29.71 11.66 -8.01
C LEU A 384 29.09 12.80 -8.83
N GLY A 385 28.50 13.77 -8.17
CA GLY A 385 27.85 14.92 -8.76
C GLY A 385 28.24 16.23 -8.11
N THR A 386 27.76 17.33 -8.69
CA THR A 386 27.84 18.67 -8.13
C THR A 386 26.46 19.27 -8.04
N ILE A 387 26.17 19.98 -6.95
CA ILE A 387 24.86 20.57 -6.67
C ILE A 387 24.89 22.04 -7.10
N ASP A 388 23.99 22.42 -8.01
CA ASP A 388 23.83 23.80 -8.44
C ASP A 388 22.86 24.61 -7.53
N SER A 389 22.75 25.91 -7.80
CA SER A 389 21.90 26.83 -7.01
C SER A 389 20.39 26.51 -7.06
N ASN A 390 19.93 25.68 -7.97
CA ASN A 390 18.55 25.20 -8.07
C ASN A 390 18.39 23.80 -7.44
N LEU A 391 19.44 23.29 -6.78
CA LEU A 391 19.50 21.97 -6.13
C LEU A 391 19.46 20.79 -7.13
N PHE A 392 19.85 21.02 -8.39
CA PHE A 392 20.12 19.92 -9.31
C PHE A 392 21.47 19.31 -9.03
N VAL A 393 21.49 17.99 -8.84
CA VAL A 393 22.72 17.22 -8.79
C VAL A 393 23.12 16.87 -10.22
N ASN A 394 24.20 17.49 -10.67
CA ASN A 394 24.74 17.31 -12.02
C ASN A 394 25.85 16.28 -11.98
N GLY A 395 25.69 15.15 -12.68
CA GLY A 395 26.67 14.06 -12.70
C GLY A 395 28.00 14.48 -13.31
N THR A 396 29.10 14.01 -12.73
CA THR A 396 30.47 14.27 -13.21
C THR A 396 30.97 13.21 -14.19
N GLY A 397 30.22 12.10 -14.37
CA GLY A 397 30.67 10.91 -15.10
C GLY A 397 31.56 9.97 -14.29
N VAL A 398 31.88 10.29 -13.04
CA VAL A 398 32.72 9.47 -12.18
C VAL A 398 31.81 8.55 -11.33
N LEU A 399 31.79 7.26 -11.67
CA LEU A 399 31.15 6.26 -10.82
C LEU A 399 32.05 5.95 -9.61
N ILE A 400 31.48 5.94 -8.43
CA ILE A 400 32.19 5.84 -7.15
C ILE A 400 31.83 4.56 -6.39
N GLN A 401 32.76 4.12 -5.54
CA GLN A 401 32.54 3.10 -4.51
C GLN A 401 32.11 3.80 -3.22
N GLN A 402 31.10 3.27 -2.50
CA GLN A 402 30.56 3.92 -1.30
C GLN A 402 30.35 2.94 -0.15
N PRO A 403 30.84 3.29 1.03
CA PRO A 403 32.12 3.93 1.34
C PRO A 403 33.28 3.01 0.95
N ALA A 404 32.94 1.75 0.63
CA ALA A 404 33.83 0.72 0.11
C ALA A 404 33.16 0.00 -1.07
N ALA A 405 33.90 -0.85 -1.78
CA ALA A 405 33.38 -1.64 -2.90
C ALA A 405 32.21 -2.57 -2.51
N ASP A 406 32.08 -2.90 -1.23
CA ASP A 406 31.03 -3.77 -0.71
C ASP A 406 29.66 -3.08 -0.63
N LEU A 407 29.60 -1.74 -0.63
CA LEU A 407 28.37 -0.96 -0.54
C LEU A 407 27.89 -0.45 -1.91
N SER A 408 28.78 -0.07 -2.78
CA SER A 408 28.49 0.37 -4.16
C SER A 408 29.69 0.07 -5.05
N PRO A 409 29.50 -0.52 -6.24
CA PRO A 409 28.22 -0.93 -6.86
C PRO A 409 27.64 -2.22 -6.26
N VAL A 410 26.33 -2.43 -6.45
CA VAL A 410 25.61 -3.67 -6.09
C VAL A 410 25.08 -4.36 -7.34
N ASN A 411 25.17 -5.68 -7.39
CA ASN A 411 24.50 -6.51 -8.38
C ASN A 411 24.07 -7.84 -7.75
N LEU A 412 22.80 -7.95 -7.41
CA LEU A 412 22.25 -9.04 -6.62
C LEU A 412 21.21 -9.82 -7.43
N HIS A 413 21.33 -11.13 -7.41
CA HIS A 413 20.27 -12.02 -7.88
C HIS A 413 19.56 -12.64 -6.68
N THR A 414 18.22 -12.54 -6.63
CA THR A 414 17.45 -13.19 -5.57
C THR A 414 16.45 -14.19 -6.12
N ARG A 415 16.19 -15.20 -5.30
CA ARG A 415 15.19 -16.22 -5.56
C ARG A 415 14.34 -16.39 -4.33
N SER A 416 13.04 -16.10 -4.45
CA SER A 416 12.08 -16.27 -3.37
C SER A 416 11.01 -17.29 -3.76
N THR A 417 10.74 -18.26 -2.88
CA THR A 417 9.66 -19.22 -3.07
C THR A 417 8.78 -19.21 -1.83
N TYR A 418 7.51 -18.84 -2.01
CA TYR A 418 6.50 -18.82 -0.97
C TYR A 418 5.48 -19.93 -1.25
N THR A 419 5.29 -20.83 -0.30
CA THR A 419 4.31 -21.92 -0.38
C THR A 419 3.38 -21.86 0.80
N GLY A 420 2.08 -22.06 0.57
CA GLY A 420 1.09 -22.09 1.64
C GLY A 420 0.04 -23.16 1.39
N ILE A 421 -0.36 -23.82 2.48
CA ILE A 421 -1.51 -24.74 2.51
C ILE A 421 -2.44 -24.25 3.60
N TYR A 422 -3.74 -24.17 3.31
CA TYR A 422 -4.73 -23.67 4.27
C TYR A 422 -6.03 -24.47 4.21
N ALA A 423 -6.71 -24.46 5.35
CA ALA A 423 -8.09 -24.90 5.44
C ALA A 423 -8.83 -24.00 6.44
N THR A 424 -10.09 -23.70 6.15
CA THR A 424 -10.98 -22.97 7.04
C THR A 424 -12.40 -23.51 6.89
N ASP A 425 -13.12 -23.51 7.98
CA ASP A 425 -14.49 -23.95 8.05
C ASP A 425 -15.35 -22.96 8.83
N THR A 426 -16.51 -22.62 8.31
CA THR A 426 -17.53 -21.82 9.01
C THR A 426 -18.80 -22.66 9.07
N ILE A 427 -19.17 -23.06 10.30
CA ILE A 427 -20.35 -23.89 10.56
C ILE A 427 -21.36 -23.15 11.42
N ASP A 428 -22.63 -23.23 11.05
CA ASP A 428 -23.74 -22.69 11.83
C ASP A 428 -24.11 -23.69 12.95
N ILE A 429 -23.63 -23.44 14.17
CA ILE A 429 -23.96 -24.25 15.34
C ILE A 429 -25.46 -24.13 15.66
N SER A 430 -26.04 -22.96 15.42
CA SER A 430 -27.46 -22.67 15.51
C SER A 430 -27.85 -21.60 14.50
N PRO A 431 -29.14 -21.30 14.28
CA PRO A 431 -29.56 -20.24 13.35
C PRO A 431 -28.97 -18.85 13.63
N ASN A 432 -28.50 -18.62 14.88
CA ASN A 432 -27.95 -17.34 15.30
C ASN A 432 -26.45 -17.40 15.65
N LEU A 433 -25.83 -18.58 15.69
CA LEU A 433 -24.45 -18.75 16.12
C LEU A 433 -23.64 -19.49 15.07
N SER A 434 -22.63 -18.83 14.50
CA SER A 434 -21.67 -19.46 13.59
C SER A 434 -20.29 -19.50 14.23
N LEU A 435 -19.57 -20.59 14.03
CA LEU A 435 -18.18 -20.82 14.42
C LEU A 435 -17.32 -20.88 13.15
N THR A 436 -16.27 -20.08 13.13
CA THR A 436 -15.20 -20.20 12.11
C THR A 436 -13.95 -20.74 12.77
N ALA A 437 -13.33 -21.75 12.17
CA ALA A 437 -12.03 -22.27 12.60
C ALA A 437 -11.19 -22.63 11.36
N GLY A 438 -9.90 -22.39 11.43
CA GLY A 438 -9.00 -22.70 10.32
C GLY A 438 -7.54 -22.48 10.66
N ALA A 439 -6.69 -22.79 9.70
CA ALA A 439 -5.27 -22.51 9.78
C ALA A 439 -4.63 -22.44 8.40
N ARG A 440 -3.49 -21.74 8.30
CA ARG A 440 -2.59 -21.76 7.15
C ARG A 440 -1.17 -22.05 7.61
N PHE A 441 -0.52 -22.97 6.92
CA PHE A 441 0.90 -23.23 7.08
C PHE A 441 1.67 -22.58 5.92
N ASN A 442 2.57 -21.67 6.23
CA ASN A 442 3.42 -20.96 5.29
C ASN A 442 4.86 -21.47 5.35
N ILE A 443 5.51 -21.58 4.18
CA ILE A 443 6.94 -21.79 4.03
C ILE A 443 7.47 -20.70 3.10
N ALA A 444 8.52 -19.99 3.51
CA ALA A 444 9.25 -19.02 2.70
C ALA A 444 10.71 -19.49 2.58
N GLN A 445 11.22 -19.57 1.36
CA GLN A 445 12.63 -19.81 1.05
C GLN A 445 13.15 -18.64 0.26
N ILE A 446 14.21 -17.99 0.74
CA ILE A 446 14.74 -16.76 0.17
C ILE A 446 16.25 -16.92 0.06
N LYS A 447 16.74 -16.88 -1.18
CA LYS A 447 18.16 -16.97 -1.50
C LYS A 447 18.64 -15.70 -2.16
N LEU A 448 19.76 -15.20 -1.70
CA LEU A 448 20.51 -14.09 -2.25
C LEU A 448 21.82 -14.62 -2.83
N ASP A 449 22.14 -14.24 -4.07
CA ASP A 449 23.39 -14.56 -4.76
C ASP A 449 24.04 -13.24 -5.22
N ASP A 450 25.12 -12.83 -4.59
CA ASP A 450 25.92 -11.65 -4.95
C ASP A 450 26.74 -11.95 -6.22
N THR A 451 26.61 -11.14 -7.24
CA THR A 451 27.34 -11.35 -8.50
C THR A 451 28.63 -10.55 -8.58
N LEU A 452 28.92 -9.67 -7.62
CA LEU A 452 30.15 -8.89 -7.53
C LEU A 452 31.11 -9.45 -6.49
N GLY A 453 30.62 -10.24 -5.54
CA GLY A 453 31.39 -10.82 -4.45
C GLY A 453 30.64 -11.98 -3.80
N THR A 454 30.67 -12.03 -2.48
CA THR A 454 29.95 -13.02 -1.66
C THR A 454 29.36 -12.36 -0.39
N ALA A 455 29.51 -11.06 -0.24
CA ALA A 455 29.09 -10.33 0.97
C ALA A 455 27.57 -10.41 1.19
N LEU A 456 26.78 -10.48 0.12
CA LEU A 456 25.31 -10.57 0.16
C LEU A 456 24.78 -12.00 0.04
N ASP A 457 25.64 -13.01 -0.09
CA ASP A 457 25.19 -14.40 -0.25
C ASP A 457 24.48 -14.90 1.00
N SER A 458 23.26 -15.36 0.85
CA SER A 458 22.49 -15.96 1.95
C SER A 458 21.43 -16.95 1.46
N ASP A 459 21.07 -17.91 2.32
CA ASP A 459 19.98 -18.88 2.08
C ASP A 459 19.16 -18.99 3.37
N ASN A 460 17.96 -18.45 3.31
CA ASN A 460 17.09 -18.29 4.46
C ASN A 460 15.79 -19.08 4.29
N ARG A 461 15.36 -19.75 5.36
CA ARG A 461 14.11 -20.50 5.37
C ARG A 461 13.29 -20.19 6.61
N TYR A 462 12.04 -19.83 6.38
CA TYR A 462 11.06 -19.50 7.42
C TYR A 462 9.83 -20.38 7.25
N SER A 463 9.19 -20.74 8.36
CA SER A 463 7.90 -21.44 8.33
C SER A 463 7.08 -21.10 9.56
N HIS A 464 5.76 -21.05 9.41
CA HIS A 464 4.84 -20.80 10.52
C HIS A 464 3.46 -21.36 10.24
N LEU A 465 2.80 -21.87 11.31
CA LEU A 465 1.39 -22.22 11.29
C LEU A 465 0.57 -21.07 11.88
N ASN A 466 -0.36 -20.55 11.11
CA ASN A 466 -1.21 -19.41 11.46
C ASN A 466 -2.66 -19.89 11.69
N PRO A 467 -3.09 -20.13 12.92
CA PRO A 467 -4.47 -20.50 13.23
C PRO A 467 -5.41 -19.28 13.20
N VAL A 468 -6.70 -19.55 12.96
CA VAL A 468 -7.81 -18.62 13.15
C VAL A 468 -8.96 -19.35 13.82
N ILE A 469 -9.61 -18.69 14.78
CA ILE A 469 -10.85 -19.11 15.38
C ILE A 469 -11.71 -17.90 15.72
N GLY A 470 -13.01 -17.99 15.48
CA GLY A 470 -13.91 -16.90 15.83
C GLY A 470 -15.37 -17.33 15.83
N LEU A 471 -16.18 -16.48 16.44
CA LEU A 471 -17.61 -16.67 16.61
C LEU A 471 -18.36 -15.44 16.12
N THR A 472 -19.51 -15.66 15.51
CA THR A 472 -20.49 -14.61 15.25
C THR A 472 -21.83 -15.01 15.88
N TYR A 473 -22.52 -14.02 16.46
CA TYR A 473 -23.81 -14.23 17.11
C TYR A 473 -24.80 -13.15 16.67
N LYS A 474 -25.88 -13.54 16.01
CA LYS A 474 -27.00 -12.66 15.67
C LYS A 474 -27.82 -12.37 16.92
N ILE A 475 -27.57 -11.21 17.54
CA ILE A 475 -28.29 -10.75 18.75
C ILE A 475 -29.72 -10.38 18.36
N LEU A 476 -29.86 -9.69 17.23
CA LEU A 476 -31.14 -9.32 16.61
C LEU A 476 -31.05 -9.66 15.11
N PRO A 477 -32.18 -9.72 14.40
CA PRO A 477 -32.17 -9.99 12.96
C PRO A 477 -31.33 -9.01 12.13
N ASN A 478 -31.09 -7.81 12.66
CA ASN A 478 -30.34 -6.71 12.03
C ASN A 478 -29.07 -6.33 12.81
N MET A 479 -28.64 -7.12 13.81
CA MET A 479 -27.46 -6.84 14.61
C MET A 479 -26.70 -8.12 14.96
N THR A 480 -25.41 -8.14 14.58
CA THR A 480 -24.49 -9.26 14.80
C THR A 480 -23.31 -8.82 15.66
N ALA A 481 -23.02 -9.59 16.72
CA ALA A 481 -21.75 -9.52 17.45
C ALA A 481 -20.75 -10.51 16.85
N TYR A 482 -19.47 -10.16 16.91
CA TYR A 482 -18.39 -11.06 16.49
C TYR A 482 -17.20 -10.96 17.45
N ALA A 483 -16.45 -12.05 17.56
CA ALA A 483 -15.15 -12.08 18.22
C ALA A 483 -14.25 -13.11 17.55
N GLY A 484 -12.97 -12.81 17.42
CA GLY A 484 -12.00 -13.66 16.76
C GLY A 484 -10.59 -13.54 17.31
N TYR A 485 -9.82 -14.60 17.09
CA TYR A 485 -8.40 -14.69 17.28
C TYR A 485 -7.73 -15.23 16.05
N SER A 486 -6.62 -14.63 15.64
CA SER A 486 -5.84 -15.09 14.50
C SER A 486 -4.34 -14.85 14.71
N GLN A 487 -3.54 -15.63 13.99
CA GLN A 487 -2.12 -15.38 13.82
C GLN A 487 -1.81 -15.12 12.35
N ALA A 488 -0.79 -14.30 12.09
CA ALA A 488 -0.20 -14.08 10.78
C ALA A 488 1.31 -13.99 10.91
N ASN A 489 2.04 -14.36 9.86
CA ASN A 489 3.49 -14.22 9.82
C ASN A 489 3.94 -13.48 8.57
N ARG A 490 5.10 -12.83 8.69
CA ARG A 490 5.82 -12.15 7.62
C ARG A 490 7.27 -12.63 7.63
N ALA A 491 7.73 -13.20 6.52
CA ALA A 491 9.15 -13.45 6.32
C ALA A 491 9.86 -12.11 5.98
N PRO A 492 11.12 -11.92 6.38
CA PRO A 492 11.94 -10.83 5.84
C PRO A 492 11.97 -10.87 4.32
N THR A 493 12.07 -9.72 3.69
CA THR A 493 12.21 -9.60 2.24
C THR A 493 13.67 -9.78 1.81
N PRO A 494 13.96 -10.07 0.54
CA PRO A 494 15.33 -10.05 0.03
C PRO A 494 16.05 -8.72 0.29
N LEU A 495 15.35 -7.60 0.16
CA LEU A 495 15.88 -6.26 0.46
C LEU A 495 16.29 -6.15 1.93
N GLU A 496 15.43 -6.55 2.86
CA GLU A 496 15.72 -6.47 4.30
C GLU A 496 16.86 -7.41 4.71
N LEU A 497 16.92 -8.61 4.12
CA LEU A 497 18.01 -9.56 4.37
C LEU A 497 19.36 -9.08 3.82
N GLY A 498 19.34 -8.34 2.71
CA GLY A 498 20.53 -7.71 2.15
C GLY A 498 20.88 -6.37 2.81
N CYS A 499 20.21 -5.98 3.90
CA CYS A 499 20.41 -4.69 4.56
C CYS A 499 20.17 -4.80 6.07
N SER A 500 20.83 -5.74 6.72
CA SER A 500 20.63 -6.03 8.15
C SER A 500 21.87 -5.91 9.03
N ASP A 501 23.04 -5.53 8.48
CA ASP A 501 24.28 -5.34 9.24
C ASP A 501 24.47 -3.88 9.68
N PRO A 502 24.47 -3.57 11.00
CA PRO A 502 24.76 -2.23 11.49
C PRO A 502 26.19 -1.75 11.18
N ALA A 503 27.15 -2.67 11.04
CA ALA A 503 28.54 -2.32 10.73
C ALA A 503 28.74 -1.95 9.25
N HIS A 504 27.81 -2.40 8.40
CA HIS A 504 27.79 -2.11 6.97
C HIS A 504 26.38 -1.66 6.56
N PRO A 505 25.96 -0.44 6.95
CA PRO A 505 24.63 0.07 6.62
C PRO A 505 24.51 0.29 5.13
N CYS A 506 23.31 0.13 4.60
CA CYS A 506 23.05 0.35 3.18
C CYS A 506 22.32 1.67 2.92
N LEU A 507 22.50 2.21 1.75
CA LEU A 507 21.67 3.28 1.25
C LEU A 507 20.29 2.65 0.93
N ILE A 508 19.31 2.89 1.79
CA ILE A 508 18.08 2.08 1.90
C ILE A 508 17.31 1.97 0.58
N ASP A 509 17.38 2.99 -0.26
CA ASP A 509 16.72 2.99 -1.57
C ASP A 509 17.59 2.37 -2.67
N THR A 510 18.87 2.13 -2.45
CA THR A 510 19.82 1.88 -3.53
C THR A 510 20.82 0.75 -3.32
N PHE A 511 21.29 0.45 -2.09
CA PHE A 511 22.42 -0.46 -1.87
C PHE A 511 22.19 -1.43 -0.71
N LEU A 512 22.83 -2.61 -0.78
CA LEU A 512 22.60 -3.75 0.09
C LEU A 512 23.91 -4.29 0.69
N VAL A 513 23.90 -4.63 1.99
CA VAL A 513 24.97 -5.37 2.67
C VAL A 513 24.39 -6.32 3.73
N SER A 514 24.87 -7.57 3.80
CA SER A 514 24.26 -8.67 4.56
C SER A 514 24.86 -8.88 5.96
N ASP A 515 23.99 -9.29 6.91
CA ASP A 515 24.12 -9.88 8.25
C ASP A 515 23.90 -8.94 9.44
N PRO A 516 23.27 -9.35 10.54
CA PRO A 516 22.81 -10.70 10.93
C PRO A 516 21.45 -11.08 10.36
N SER A 517 21.13 -12.40 10.30
CA SER A 517 19.87 -12.90 9.73
C SER A 517 18.67 -12.45 10.54
N LEU A 518 17.73 -11.76 9.88
CA LEU A 518 16.48 -11.34 10.49
C LEU A 518 15.56 -12.53 10.80
N LYS A 519 14.82 -12.43 11.90
CA LYS A 519 13.75 -13.36 12.25
C LYS A 519 12.46 -12.96 11.54
N GLN A 520 11.61 -13.96 11.25
CA GLN A 520 10.26 -13.67 10.77
C GLN A 520 9.41 -12.99 11.84
N VAL A 521 8.55 -12.06 11.42
CA VAL A 521 7.55 -11.44 12.29
C VAL A 521 6.38 -12.39 12.49
N VAL A 522 5.90 -12.52 13.72
CA VAL A 522 4.67 -13.25 14.03
C VAL A 522 3.72 -12.36 14.82
N SER A 523 2.52 -12.15 14.29
CA SER A 523 1.48 -11.32 14.89
C SER A 523 0.34 -12.17 15.46
N TYR A 524 -0.14 -11.75 16.62
CA TYR A 524 -1.26 -12.34 17.37
C TYR A 524 -2.35 -11.29 17.48
N THR A 525 -3.48 -11.50 16.83
CA THR A 525 -4.58 -10.52 16.78
C THR A 525 -5.82 -11.06 17.51
N TYR A 526 -6.35 -10.22 18.39
CA TYR A 526 -7.66 -10.38 19.01
C TYR A 526 -8.56 -9.26 18.50
N GLU A 527 -9.76 -9.60 18.09
CA GLU A 527 -10.74 -8.66 17.57
C GLU A 527 -12.14 -9.00 18.09
N ALA A 528 -12.93 -7.96 18.41
CA ALA A 528 -14.34 -8.11 18.74
C ALA A 528 -15.12 -6.87 18.35
N GLY A 529 -16.39 -7.03 18.00
CA GLY A 529 -17.21 -5.90 17.61
C GLY A 529 -18.67 -6.24 17.40
N LEU A 530 -19.39 -5.21 17.00
CA LEU A 530 -20.80 -5.23 16.63
C LEU A 530 -20.96 -4.60 15.25
N ARG A 531 -21.88 -5.11 14.47
CA ARG A 531 -22.31 -4.53 13.20
C ARG A 531 -23.79 -4.70 13.01
N GLY A 532 -24.41 -3.81 12.29
CA GLY A 532 -25.84 -3.88 12.05
C GLY A 532 -26.36 -2.92 11.02
N THR A 533 -27.67 -3.02 10.82
CA THR A 533 -28.43 -2.16 9.91
C THR A 533 -29.69 -1.70 10.61
N GLU A 534 -30.11 -0.44 10.40
CA GLU A 534 -31.30 0.14 10.97
C GLU A 534 -32.13 0.87 9.90
N PHE A 535 -33.35 1.27 10.24
CA PHE A 535 -34.26 2.05 9.38
C PHE A 535 -34.49 1.41 8.00
N GLY A 536 -34.73 0.09 7.96
CA GLY A 536 -34.94 -0.62 6.70
C GLY A 536 -33.68 -0.69 5.84
N GLN A 537 -32.52 -0.90 6.46
CA GLN A 537 -31.18 -0.98 5.85
C GLN A 537 -30.62 0.37 5.34
N LYS A 538 -31.27 1.49 5.62
CA LYS A 538 -30.77 2.81 5.26
C LYS A 538 -29.53 3.21 6.07
N LEU A 539 -29.46 2.83 7.35
CA LEU A 539 -28.30 2.98 8.19
C LEU A 539 -27.55 1.65 8.29
N LYS A 540 -26.29 1.65 7.84
CA LYS A 540 -25.32 0.58 8.11
C LYS A 540 -24.31 1.10 9.13
N TRP A 541 -23.98 0.28 10.13
CA TRP A 541 -23.02 0.67 11.16
C TRP A 541 -22.15 -0.50 11.59
N ASN A 542 -20.97 -0.19 12.04
CA ASN A 542 -20.06 -1.13 12.69
C ASN A 542 -19.23 -0.43 13.77
N ILE A 543 -18.93 -1.16 14.83
CA ILE A 543 -17.97 -0.78 15.85
C ILE A 543 -17.12 -2.01 16.18
N GLY A 544 -15.81 -1.87 16.13
CA GLY A 544 -14.87 -2.94 16.42
C GLY A 544 -13.72 -2.45 17.27
N ALA A 545 -13.20 -3.34 18.11
CA ALA A 545 -11.95 -3.14 18.84
C ALA A 545 -11.00 -4.28 18.51
N TYR A 546 -9.71 -3.96 18.39
CA TYR A 546 -8.67 -4.93 18.06
C TYR A 546 -7.42 -4.72 18.90
N ARG A 547 -6.65 -5.79 19.05
CA ARG A 547 -5.31 -5.75 19.63
C ARG A 547 -4.42 -6.77 18.93
N THR A 548 -3.39 -6.28 18.26
CA THR A 548 -2.34 -7.07 17.59
C THR A 548 -1.02 -6.88 18.33
N VAL A 549 -0.38 -7.98 18.69
CA VAL A 549 0.98 -8.01 19.25
C VAL A 549 1.87 -8.71 18.23
N SER A 550 2.89 -8.02 17.72
CA SER A 550 3.90 -8.58 16.82
C SER A 550 5.16 -8.91 17.61
N LYS A 551 5.68 -10.12 17.43
CA LYS A 551 6.99 -10.55 17.92
C LYS A 551 8.00 -10.46 16.80
N ASP A 552 9.22 -10.07 17.15
CA ASP A 552 10.34 -9.89 16.22
C ASP A 552 9.95 -8.97 15.04
N ASP A 553 9.20 -7.88 15.33
CA ASP A 553 8.79 -6.90 14.32
C ASP A 553 10.02 -6.30 13.63
N ILE A 554 9.97 -6.11 12.32
CA ILE A 554 11.09 -5.57 11.56
C ILE A 554 10.91 -4.06 11.44
N ILE A 555 11.95 -3.32 11.80
CA ILE A 555 11.98 -1.86 11.72
C ILE A 555 13.19 -1.41 10.92
N ASN A 556 13.02 -0.28 10.24
CA ASN A 556 14.10 0.43 9.58
C ASN A 556 14.78 1.37 10.59
N VAL A 557 16.11 1.43 10.57
CA VAL A 557 16.96 2.19 11.45
C VAL A 557 17.95 3.01 10.64
N ALA A 558 18.08 4.31 10.93
CA ALA A 558 19.08 5.16 10.30
C ALA A 558 20.50 4.77 10.76
N SER A 559 21.48 4.93 9.89
CA SER A 559 22.92 4.77 10.19
C SER A 559 23.53 6.09 10.62
N GLU A 560 24.75 6.05 11.18
CA GLU A 560 25.62 7.22 11.39
C GLU A 560 26.05 7.86 10.06
N ILE A 561 26.11 7.07 8.98
CA ILE A 561 26.43 7.57 7.65
C ILE A 561 25.16 8.18 7.05
N SER A 562 25.24 9.43 6.61
CA SER A 562 24.10 10.17 6.07
C SER A 562 23.47 9.47 4.87
N GLY A 563 22.13 9.32 4.89
CA GLY A 563 21.38 8.60 3.85
C GLY A 563 21.42 7.07 3.95
N PHE A 564 22.16 6.49 4.89
CA PHE A 564 22.28 5.05 5.07
C PHE A 564 21.42 4.54 6.24
N GLY A 565 21.07 3.26 6.19
CA GLY A 565 20.28 2.61 7.22
C GLY A 565 20.38 1.09 7.14
N PHE A 566 19.70 0.42 8.04
CA PHE A 566 19.63 -1.04 8.09
C PHE A 566 18.31 -1.51 8.74
N PHE A 567 18.02 -2.80 8.63
CA PHE A 567 16.86 -3.41 9.26
C PHE A 567 17.25 -4.23 10.47
N GLN A 568 16.46 -4.12 11.53
CA GLN A 568 16.61 -4.98 12.70
C GLN A 568 15.25 -5.43 13.24
N ASN A 569 15.27 -6.52 14.03
CA ASN A 569 14.09 -6.97 14.74
C ASN A 569 13.89 -6.17 16.03
N ALA A 570 12.74 -5.48 16.16
CA ALA A 570 12.21 -5.04 17.44
C ALA A 570 11.54 -6.23 18.11
N ALA A 571 11.98 -6.61 19.33
CA ALA A 571 11.54 -7.86 19.95
C ALA A 571 10.01 -7.96 20.12
N LYS A 572 9.33 -6.86 20.44
CA LYS A 572 7.86 -6.83 20.55
C LYS A 572 7.31 -5.44 20.28
N THR A 573 6.28 -5.39 19.43
CA THR A 573 5.43 -4.20 19.23
C THR A 573 3.96 -4.54 19.45
N ARG A 574 3.13 -3.53 19.69
CA ARG A 574 1.69 -3.69 19.85
C ARG A 574 0.97 -2.61 19.06
N ARG A 575 -0.09 -3.00 18.36
CA ARG A 575 -1.04 -2.11 17.70
C ARG A 575 -2.43 -2.46 18.21
N GLN A 576 -3.14 -1.51 18.83
CA GLN A 576 -4.49 -1.70 19.31
C GLN A 576 -5.35 -0.49 19.01
N GLY A 577 -6.68 -0.68 18.92
CA GLY A 577 -7.52 0.44 18.58
C GLY A 577 -9.00 0.12 18.53
N ILE A 578 -9.75 1.14 18.12
CA ILE A 578 -11.20 1.11 17.93
C ILE A 578 -11.50 1.68 16.54
N GLU A 579 -12.40 1.02 15.83
CA GLU A 579 -12.93 1.45 14.54
C GLU A 579 -14.43 1.62 14.62
N VAL A 580 -14.95 2.73 14.12
CA VAL A 580 -16.38 3.01 14.03
C VAL A 580 -16.69 3.44 12.60
N GLY A 581 -17.65 2.80 11.98
CA GLY A 581 -18.17 3.15 10.65
C GLY A 581 -19.68 3.35 10.70
N LEU A 582 -20.15 4.44 10.11
CA LEU A 582 -21.56 4.77 9.94
C LEU A 582 -21.79 5.18 8.50
N THR A 583 -22.79 4.60 7.84
CA THR A 583 -23.21 5.02 6.49
C THR A 583 -24.74 5.07 6.47
N TYR A 584 -25.29 6.23 6.12
CA TYR A 584 -26.72 6.43 5.99
C TYR A 584 -27.07 6.83 4.56
N LYS A 585 -28.08 6.19 3.95
CA LYS A 585 -28.47 6.45 2.56
C LYS A 585 -29.99 6.60 2.44
N GLU A 586 -30.40 7.70 1.85
CA GLU A 586 -31.76 8.02 1.42
C GLU A 586 -31.81 8.20 -0.10
N ASP A 587 -33.01 8.39 -0.64
CA ASP A 587 -33.22 8.55 -2.09
C ASP A 587 -32.45 9.75 -2.68
N ARG A 588 -32.32 10.84 -1.92
CA ARG A 588 -31.73 12.10 -2.37
C ARG A 588 -30.43 12.48 -1.68
N TRP A 589 -30.02 11.78 -0.61
CA TRP A 589 -28.80 12.11 0.10
C TRP A 589 -28.18 10.87 0.75
N SER A 590 -26.90 10.93 0.90
CA SER A 590 -26.15 9.96 1.69
C SER A 590 -25.14 10.67 2.58
N ALA A 591 -24.83 10.06 3.72
CA ALA A 591 -23.80 10.54 4.62
C ALA A 591 -23.01 9.36 5.20
N TYR A 592 -21.73 9.59 5.46
CA TYR A 592 -20.93 8.65 6.21
C TYR A 592 -20.10 9.35 7.28
N ALA A 593 -19.79 8.64 8.35
CA ALA A 593 -18.86 9.07 9.38
C ALA A 593 -18.02 7.87 9.82
N ASN A 594 -16.71 8.00 9.74
CA ASN A 594 -15.76 6.97 10.09
C ASN A 594 -14.76 7.53 11.10
N TYR A 595 -14.50 6.77 12.16
CA TYR A 595 -13.48 7.09 13.15
C TYR A 595 -12.58 5.89 13.38
N ALA A 596 -11.28 6.11 13.42
CA ALA A 596 -10.29 5.11 13.79
C ALA A 596 -9.33 5.68 14.84
N PHE A 597 -9.16 4.94 15.93
CA PHE A 597 -8.12 5.16 16.92
C PHE A 597 -7.11 4.02 16.84
N VAL A 598 -5.82 4.37 16.79
CA VAL A 598 -4.70 3.43 16.71
C VAL A 598 -3.66 3.80 17.76
N ASP A 599 -3.40 2.91 18.69
CA ASP A 599 -2.29 3.00 19.65
C ASP A 599 -1.23 1.96 19.25
N ALA A 600 -0.19 2.43 18.55
CA ALA A 600 0.93 1.61 18.07
C ALA A 600 2.19 1.92 18.90
N THR A 601 2.71 0.94 19.66
CA THR A 601 3.77 1.16 20.65
C THR A 601 4.80 0.05 20.67
N PHE A 602 6.04 0.40 20.99
CA PHE A 602 7.07 -0.55 21.38
C PHE A 602 6.72 -1.17 22.74
N GLN A 603 7.02 -2.44 22.92
CA GLN A 603 6.69 -3.18 24.16
C GLN A 603 7.94 -3.72 24.86
N THR A 604 9.10 -3.58 24.27
CA THR A 604 10.42 -3.95 24.82
C THR A 604 11.36 -2.79 24.66
N PRO A 605 12.28 -2.55 25.61
CA PRO A 605 13.29 -1.53 25.44
C PRO A 605 14.26 -1.94 24.34
N LEU A 606 14.72 -0.96 23.57
CA LEU A 606 15.75 -1.14 22.55
C LEU A 606 16.52 0.16 22.35
N THR A 607 17.74 0.05 21.83
CA THR A 607 18.54 1.18 21.38
C THR A 607 18.53 1.18 19.86
N LEU A 608 18.28 2.34 19.25
CA LEU A 608 18.24 2.54 17.81
C LEU A 608 19.16 3.69 17.42
N SER A 609 19.84 3.56 16.30
CA SER A 609 20.58 4.68 15.70
C SER A 609 19.59 5.65 15.05
N SER A 610 19.78 6.94 15.29
CA SER A 610 19.10 8.06 14.64
C SER A 610 19.94 9.33 14.79
N PRO A 611 21.10 9.40 14.14
CA PRO A 611 22.13 10.42 14.42
C PRO A 611 21.66 11.85 14.12
N GLN A 612 20.73 12.02 13.20
CA GLN A 612 20.17 13.33 12.86
C GLN A 612 19.03 13.77 13.81
N ASN A 613 18.64 12.93 14.77
CA ASN A 613 17.63 13.26 15.75
C ASN A 613 18.25 14.09 16.89
N PRO A 614 17.71 15.30 17.20
CA PRO A 614 18.25 16.15 18.28
C PRO A 614 18.23 15.53 19.68
N ALA A 615 17.48 14.45 19.88
CA ALA A 615 17.43 13.74 21.16
C ALA A 615 18.39 12.53 21.22
N ALA A 616 19.17 12.28 20.15
CA ALA A 616 20.18 11.23 20.16
C ALA A 616 21.34 11.58 21.10
N ASP A 617 22.01 10.57 21.65
CA ASP A 617 23.23 10.73 22.43
C ASP A 617 24.43 11.10 21.53
N ALA A 618 25.60 11.22 22.13
CA ALA A 618 26.83 11.60 21.39
C ALA A 618 27.26 10.55 20.34
N ASP A 619 26.79 9.32 20.47
CA ASP A 619 27.05 8.22 19.55
C ASP A 619 25.88 8.06 18.52
N GLY A 620 24.97 9.03 18.43
CA GLY A 620 23.84 8.99 17.49
C GLY A 620 22.72 8.03 17.88
N ASN A 621 22.68 7.51 19.10
CA ASN A 621 21.72 6.51 19.53
C ASN A 621 20.54 7.10 20.30
N LEU A 622 19.37 6.48 20.12
CA LEU A 622 18.14 6.74 20.87
C LEU A 622 17.81 5.54 21.76
N PHE A 623 17.49 5.80 23.02
CA PHE A 623 16.89 4.81 23.90
C PHE A 623 15.38 4.84 23.76
N VAL A 624 14.78 3.72 23.33
CA VAL A 624 13.35 3.52 23.17
C VAL A 624 12.80 2.74 24.35
N ALA A 625 11.82 3.31 25.06
CA ALA A 625 11.19 2.70 26.21
C ALA A 625 9.91 1.94 25.84
N PRO A 626 9.52 0.91 26.61
CA PRO A 626 8.20 0.29 26.45
C PRO A 626 7.09 1.33 26.64
N GLY A 627 6.20 1.44 25.66
CA GLY A 627 5.13 2.43 25.64
C GLY A 627 5.38 3.57 24.67
N ASP A 628 6.61 3.78 24.21
CA ASP A 628 6.89 4.76 23.15
C ASP A 628 6.16 4.38 21.86
N HIS A 629 5.61 5.40 21.18
CA HIS A 629 4.83 5.20 19.98
C HIS A 629 5.72 4.93 18.77
N ILE A 630 5.25 4.06 17.89
CA ILE A 630 5.88 3.84 16.60
C ILE A 630 5.66 5.08 15.74
N PRO A 631 6.73 5.72 15.21
CA PRO A 631 6.64 6.91 14.38
C PRO A 631 5.83 6.70 13.08
N GLY A 632 5.35 7.80 12.49
CA GLY A 632 4.62 7.78 11.22
C GLY A 632 3.16 7.29 11.33
N ILE A 633 2.68 6.93 12.53
CA ILE A 633 1.32 6.43 12.75
C ILE A 633 0.50 7.44 13.54
N PRO A 634 -0.42 8.19 12.91
CA PRO A 634 -1.33 9.08 13.63
C PRO A 634 -2.35 8.28 14.44
N GLN A 635 -2.52 8.66 15.72
CA GLN A 635 -3.40 7.95 16.64
C GLN A 635 -4.89 8.08 16.30
N GLN A 636 -5.30 9.21 15.74
CA GLN A 636 -6.71 9.51 15.49
C GLN A 636 -6.92 9.88 14.03
N ARG A 637 -7.95 9.30 13.44
CA ARG A 637 -8.40 9.58 12.08
C ARG A 637 -9.91 9.70 12.06
N PHE A 638 -10.40 10.77 11.44
CA PHE A 638 -11.82 11.02 11.34
C PHE A 638 -12.18 11.43 9.91
N LYS A 639 -13.20 10.79 9.34
CA LYS A 639 -13.69 11.07 7.99
C LYS A 639 -15.19 11.24 8.03
N VAL A 640 -15.68 12.30 7.41
CA VAL A 640 -17.11 12.55 7.24
C VAL A 640 -17.37 12.96 5.82
N GLY A 641 -18.41 12.42 5.23
CA GLY A 641 -18.87 12.84 3.91
C GLY A 641 -20.39 12.99 3.88
N PHE A 642 -20.81 13.90 3.03
CA PHE A 642 -22.22 14.16 2.75
C PHE A 642 -22.42 14.39 1.27
N GLU A 643 -23.38 13.70 0.68
CA GLU A 643 -23.75 13.86 -0.72
C GLU A 643 -25.25 14.17 -0.83
N TYR A 644 -25.61 15.07 -1.72
CA TYR A 644 -26.99 15.49 -1.94
C TYR A 644 -27.31 15.65 -3.43
N SER A 645 -28.39 15.00 -3.88
CA SER A 645 -28.95 15.21 -5.21
C SER A 645 -29.84 16.44 -5.19
N ILE A 646 -29.28 17.60 -5.60
CA ILE A 646 -29.98 18.89 -5.66
C ILE A 646 -31.19 18.79 -6.56
N THR A 647 -30.97 18.18 -7.74
CA THR A 647 -32.00 17.77 -8.68
C THR A 647 -31.70 16.33 -9.13
N GLN A 648 -32.63 15.70 -9.87
CA GLN A 648 -32.36 14.34 -10.37
C GLN A 648 -31.07 14.19 -11.19
N PRO A 649 -30.68 15.16 -12.08
CA PRO A 649 -29.42 15.10 -12.80
C PRO A 649 -28.22 15.71 -12.07
N TRP A 650 -28.38 16.45 -10.96
CA TRP A 650 -27.31 17.21 -10.30
C TRP A 650 -27.05 16.73 -8.89
N THR A 651 -25.86 16.23 -8.65
CA THR A 651 -25.39 15.78 -7.35
C THR A 651 -24.19 16.61 -6.91
N MET A 652 -24.12 16.96 -5.62
CA MET A 652 -22.96 17.57 -4.97
C MET A 652 -22.62 16.80 -3.70
N GLY A 653 -21.32 16.73 -3.41
CA GLY A 653 -20.85 16.14 -2.17
C GLY A 653 -19.66 16.89 -1.59
N VAL A 654 -19.45 16.71 -0.29
CA VAL A 654 -18.35 17.25 0.47
C VAL A 654 -17.80 16.18 1.39
N ASP A 655 -16.48 16.11 1.49
CA ASP A 655 -15.75 15.16 2.33
C ASP A 655 -14.76 15.91 3.22
N LEU A 656 -14.77 15.62 4.50
CA LEU A 656 -13.76 16.03 5.47
C LEU A 656 -12.88 14.83 5.84
N ASN A 657 -11.57 15.01 5.77
CA ASN A 657 -10.59 14.08 6.30
C ASN A 657 -9.74 14.79 7.35
N ALA A 658 -9.75 14.32 8.59
CA ALA A 658 -8.96 14.85 9.70
C ALA A 658 -8.01 13.77 10.23
N VAL A 659 -6.75 14.13 10.37
CA VAL A 659 -5.65 13.25 10.79
C VAL A 659 -4.97 13.86 12.00
N GLY A 660 -4.81 13.07 13.07
CA GLY A 660 -4.12 13.47 14.29
C GLY A 660 -2.62 13.68 14.09
N SER A 661 -1.97 14.29 15.06
CA SER A 661 -0.51 14.42 15.05
C SER A 661 0.18 13.08 15.17
N GLN A 662 1.40 12.98 14.61
CA GLN A 662 2.22 11.79 14.62
C GLN A 662 3.69 12.12 14.90
N TYR A 663 4.46 11.19 15.44
CA TYR A 663 5.90 11.37 15.60
C TYR A 663 6.62 11.28 14.27
N LEU A 664 7.72 12.01 14.11
CA LEU A 664 8.56 11.95 12.93
C LEU A 664 9.22 10.57 12.81
N ILE A 665 9.37 10.07 11.60
CA ILE A 665 10.19 8.90 11.32
C ILE A 665 11.62 9.22 11.81
N GLY A 666 12.24 8.33 12.58
CA GLY A 666 13.50 8.60 13.28
C GLY A 666 13.33 9.13 14.71
N ASP A 667 12.10 9.35 15.22
CA ASP A 667 11.84 9.74 16.62
C ASP A 667 11.15 8.61 17.40
N GLN A 668 11.77 7.45 17.44
CA GLN A 668 11.23 6.30 18.15
C GLN A 668 11.20 6.48 19.67
N SER A 669 11.98 7.41 20.23
CA SER A 669 11.97 7.79 21.65
C SER A 669 10.91 8.84 22.01
N ASN A 670 10.18 9.37 21.00
CA ASN A 670 9.07 10.31 21.16
C ASN A 670 9.42 11.63 21.87
N GLN A 671 10.64 12.12 21.70
CA GLN A 671 11.13 13.30 22.43
C GLN A 671 11.02 14.60 21.64
N ASN A 672 10.72 14.54 20.34
CA ASN A 672 10.66 15.70 19.47
C ASN A 672 9.22 16.18 19.22
N PRO A 673 9.03 17.44 18.76
CA PRO A 673 7.73 17.92 18.32
C PRO A 673 7.16 17.06 17.19
N LYS A 674 5.89 16.69 17.31
CA LYS A 674 5.18 15.87 16.34
C LYS A 674 4.96 16.61 15.02
N VAL A 675 4.79 15.87 13.93
CA VAL A 675 4.11 16.35 12.74
C VAL A 675 2.71 16.83 13.15
N PRO A 676 2.32 18.07 12.85
CA PRO A 676 1.05 18.63 13.31
C PRO A 676 -0.16 17.86 12.78
N ALA A 677 -1.23 17.82 13.57
CA ALA A 677 -2.53 17.38 13.09
C ALA A 677 -3.06 18.30 12.00
N TYR A 678 -3.83 17.74 11.07
CA TYR A 678 -4.43 18.49 9.98
C TYR A 678 -5.84 18.01 9.62
N TRP A 679 -6.53 18.84 8.87
CA TRP A 679 -7.80 18.47 8.24
C TRP A 679 -7.87 19.04 6.82
N VAL A 680 -8.51 18.29 5.92
CA VAL A 680 -8.71 18.69 4.53
C VAL A 680 -10.17 18.46 4.16
N VAL A 681 -10.75 19.46 3.49
CA VAL A 681 -12.10 19.36 2.93
C VAL A 681 -12.00 19.28 1.42
N ASN A 682 -12.67 18.31 0.83
CA ASN A 682 -12.83 18.16 -0.61
C ASN A 682 -14.30 18.36 -0.98
N MET A 683 -14.55 18.83 -2.17
CA MET A 683 -15.90 19.00 -2.72
C MET A 683 -15.96 18.42 -4.12
N HIS A 684 -17.00 17.68 -4.41
CA HIS A 684 -17.24 17.14 -5.75
C HIS A 684 -18.65 17.45 -6.23
N THR A 685 -18.83 17.47 -7.54
CA THR A 685 -20.13 17.64 -8.17
C THR A 685 -20.21 16.87 -9.48
N SER A 686 -21.39 16.39 -9.82
CA SER A 686 -21.67 15.80 -11.12
C SER A 686 -23.02 16.26 -11.64
N TYR A 687 -23.12 16.44 -12.96
CA TYR A 687 -24.32 16.83 -13.66
C TYR A 687 -24.54 15.97 -14.90
N LYS A 688 -25.61 15.19 -14.90
CA LYS A 688 -26.03 14.37 -16.06
C LYS A 688 -26.73 15.26 -17.09
N ILE A 689 -26.04 15.60 -18.17
CA ILE A 689 -26.59 16.37 -19.29
C ILE A 689 -27.74 15.60 -19.95
N ASN A 690 -27.54 14.31 -20.10
CA ASN A 690 -28.54 13.35 -20.59
C ASN A 690 -28.18 11.95 -20.05
N LYS A 691 -28.90 10.91 -20.51
CA LYS A 691 -28.69 9.53 -20.08
C LYS A 691 -27.29 8.96 -20.39
N ASN A 692 -26.58 9.58 -21.34
CA ASN A 692 -25.29 9.08 -21.83
C ASN A 692 -24.11 9.99 -21.44
N VAL A 693 -24.34 11.27 -21.13
CA VAL A 693 -23.27 12.25 -20.93
C VAL A 693 -23.41 12.91 -19.56
N GLU A 694 -22.33 12.86 -18.80
CA GLU A 694 -22.15 13.48 -17.48
C GLU A 694 -20.93 14.40 -17.49
N VAL A 695 -21.05 15.58 -16.90
CA VAL A 695 -19.93 16.42 -16.55
C VAL A 695 -19.72 16.38 -15.04
N PHE A 696 -18.48 16.44 -14.60
CA PHE A 696 -18.17 16.36 -13.18
C PHE A 696 -16.99 17.28 -12.81
N GLY A 697 -16.89 17.60 -11.54
CA GLY A 697 -15.82 18.40 -10.99
C GLY A 697 -15.45 17.98 -9.59
N LEU A 698 -14.19 18.18 -9.25
CA LEU A 698 -13.61 17.91 -7.94
C LEU A 698 -12.72 19.08 -7.53
N VAL A 699 -12.85 19.52 -6.29
CA VAL A 699 -11.92 20.44 -5.63
C VAL A 699 -11.33 19.74 -4.43
N GLN A 700 -10.02 19.53 -4.44
CA GLN A 700 -9.28 19.00 -3.31
C GLN A 700 -8.69 20.14 -2.50
N ASN A 701 -8.61 19.95 -1.17
CA ASN A 701 -8.11 20.95 -0.24
C ASN A 701 -8.77 22.32 -0.44
N LEU A 702 -10.10 22.34 -0.38
CA LEU A 702 -10.97 23.51 -0.67
C LEU A 702 -10.54 24.79 0.07
N PHE A 703 -10.01 24.66 1.29
CA PHE A 703 -9.58 25.78 2.12
C PHE A 703 -8.09 26.08 2.00
N ASN A 704 -7.39 25.45 1.05
CA ASN A 704 -5.96 25.63 0.79
C ASN A 704 -5.10 25.51 2.07
N GLN A 705 -5.38 24.51 2.90
CA GLN A 705 -4.61 24.24 4.11
C GLN A 705 -3.19 23.81 3.77
N HIS A 706 -2.21 24.39 4.42
CA HIS A 706 -0.84 23.88 4.42
C HIS A 706 -0.73 22.83 5.52
N TYR A 707 -0.37 21.61 5.16
CA TYR A 707 -0.22 20.50 6.08
C TYR A 707 0.93 19.57 5.66
N TYR A 708 1.47 18.86 6.60
CA TYR A 708 2.51 17.87 6.34
C TYR A 708 1.92 16.45 6.34
N ALA A 709 2.18 15.69 5.28
CA ALA A 709 1.72 14.32 5.14
C ALA A 709 2.61 13.33 5.91
N ALA A 710 3.92 13.59 5.94
CA ALA A 710 4.93 12.82 6.67
C ALA A 710 6.06 13.76 7.12
N GLY A 711 6.93 13.27 8.00
CA GLY A 711 8.13 13.99 8.43
C GLY A 711 9.20 13.03 8.95
N THR A 712 10.46 13.40 8.75
CA THR A 712 11.63 12.65 9.19
C THR A 712 12.76 13.60 9.57
N PHE A 713 13.87 13.07 10.05
CA PHE A 713 15.12 13.79 10.22
C PHE A 713 16.06 13.42 9.07
N PHE A 714 16.76 14.40 8.55
CA PHE A 714 17.71 14.22 7.47
C PHE A 714 18.91 15.12 7.67
N ASP A 715 20.09 14.69 7.21
CA ASP A 715 21.24 15.57 7.16
C ASP A 715 21.05 16.60 6.04
N THR A 716 20.90 17.84 6.44
CA THR A 716 20.67 18.97 5.54
C THR A 716 21.96 19.79 5.31
N GLN A 717 23.10 19.31 5.80
CA GLN A 717 24.40 19.97 5.63
C GLN A 717 25.07 19.57 4.31
N GLY A 718 26.24 20.11 4.02
CA GLY A 718 27.01 19.80 2.82
C GLY A 718 26.76 20.69 1.61
N ILE A 719 25.80 21.64 1.65
CA ILE A 719 25.56 22.62 0.58
C ILE A 719 26.01 24.01 1.07
N SER A 720 27.12 24.53 0.57
CA SER A 720 27.79 25.73 1.11
C SER A 720 26.97 27.03 1.04
N PHE A 721 25.96 27.09 0.16
CA PHE A 721 25.09 28.27 0.00
C PHE A 721 23.76 28.13 0.73
N LEU A 722 23.53 27.03 1.45
CA LEU A 722 22.37 26.80 2.31
C LEU A 722 22.82 26.61 3.77
N THR A 723 22.03 27.10 4.68
CA THR A 723 22.23 26.86 6.12
C THR A 723 20.90 26.50 6.74
N PHE A 724 20.81 25.34 7.32
CA PHE A 724 19.65 24.87 8.05
C PHE A 724 20.03 24.69 9.53
N ASN A 725 19.14 25.10 10.42
CA ASN A 725 19.30 24.95 11.86
C ASN A 725 18.35 23.88 12.44
N ASP A 726 17.38 23.47 11.67
CA ASP A 726 16.37 22.47 12.04
C ASP A 726 16.54 21.21 11.19
N PRO A 727 16.88 20.06 11.79
CA PRO A 727 17.09 18.82 11.03
C PRO A 727 15.77 18.19 10.54
N ARG A 728 14.63 18.78 10.88
CA ARG A 728 13.33 18.24 10.47
C ARG A 728 13.05 18.52 9.00
N THR A 729 12.67 17.48 8.32
CA THR A 729 12.21 17.53 6.93
C THR A 729 10.78 17.02 6.84
N PHE A 730 10.00 17.56 5.93
CA PHE A 730 8.59 17.20 5.78
C PHE A 730 8.19 17.00 4.32
N VAL A 731 7.23 16.11 4.11
CA VAL A 731 6.52 16.00 2.84
C VAL A 731 5.28 16.90 2.92
N PRO A 732 5.26 18.02 2.19
CA PRO A 732 4.13 18.95 2.24
C PRO A 732 2.94 18.39 1.47
N GLY A 733 1.75 18.58 2.03
CA GLY A 733 0.50 18.21 1.39
C GLY A 733 0.18 19.11 0.19
N MET A 734 -0.54 18.55 -0.79
CA MET A 734 -0.94 19.26 -2.00
C MET A 734 -1.81 20.47 -1.66
N PRO A 735 -1.52 21.66 -2.20
CA PRO A 735 -2.38 22.85 -2.07
C PRO A 735 -3.75 22.64 -2.73
N LEU A 736 -4.61 23.66 -2.72
CA LEU A 736 -5.88 23.63 -3.43
C LEU A 736 -5.68 23.21 -4.89
N ALA A 737 -6.43 22.19 -5.30
CA ALA A 737 -6.44 21.68 -6.67
C ALA A 737 -7.88 21.47 -7.15
N ALA A 738 -8.15 21.85 -8.39
CA ALA A 738 -9.45 21.69 -9.03
C ALA A 738 -9.32 20.87 -10.32
N TYR A 739 -10.24 19.94 -10.51
CA TYR A 739 -10.30 19.06 -11.68
C TYR A 739 -11.72 19.06 -12.23
N ALA A 740 -11.86 18.92 -13.52
CA ALA A 740 -13.14 18.72 -14.18
C ALA A 740 -13.02 17.70 -15.30
N GLY A 741 -14.13 17.08 -15.65
CA GLY A 741 -14.14 16.09 -16.70
C GLY A 741 -15.53 15.90 -17.33
N ILE A 742 -15.51 15.16 -18.42
CA ILE A 742 -16.70 14.70 -19.11
C ILE A 742 -16.62 13.19 -19.28
N ARG A 743 -17.73 12.53 -18.99
CA ARG A 743 -17.91 11.09 -19.11
C ARG A 743 -19.04 10.81 -20.07
N ALA A 744 -18.81 9.89 -21.02
CA ALA A 744 -19.81 9.41 -21.95
C ALA A 744 -19.98 7.89 -21.77
N THR A 745 -21.21 7.42 -21.61
CA THR A 745 -21.57 5.99 -21.43
C THR A 745 -22.58 5.56 -22.49
N PHE A 746 -22.34 4.42 -23.16
CA PHE A 746 -23.15 3.90 -24.27
C PHE A 746 -23.50 2.42 -24.04
#